data_841a92135acea96c04ed7c23b6669cf6
#
_entry.id   841a92135acea96c04ed7c23b6669cf6
#
_cell.length_a   1.000
_cell.length_b   1.000
_cell.length_c   1.000
_cell.angle_alpha   90.00
_cell.angle_beta   90.00
_cell.angle_gamma   90.00
#
_symmetry.space_group_name_H-M   'P 1'
#
loop_
_entity.id
_entity.type
_entity.pdbx_description
1 polymer ?
#
loop_
_entity_poly.entity_id
_entity_poly.type
_entity_poly.pdbx_seq_one_letter_code
_entity_poly.pdbx_strand_id
1 'polypeptide(L)'
;MAANTPAVDHLLASLQRDLNSVTDADRSLRRRAFDSLRKRLLDGPDAPDAAVLSDLLPALFPTLLRGFTDNVEKVREKSAELVNDLLARSTDPPSLLPSLMPALKATCGVVPVEEPSEEIRLGLVNLTNAAIVASGAMCEPFAEEIAAIVHASMRDQFHDVKKAACAVAGALVSSGASHAALTRHAPKMVNAILPDLQHRHSQVRTACLVAVDALFDLVSCEEVSETLAPGVRTLCSDRTPSVRSAFHVACARWISFVPGVQVRADEKDGDGGVIDDVNGDEVLAMEVDPATLPEGCGLPHARSLLSFLLAGVADPVEANGVKALALVEAVGAANDAALGIDGNDGSTNAPGPSEASATLPPPFTGRPSAAARRLVRSLLPSLTRGALADVREWTSGQRNAGARLLGTILVFAESASSKHLGDLIKEIVAAVGDDDKDTAERVVIAARVLGAHVSPSHWLPIALDHVTAEKGSPASRASALVVLAAMLRVAPAGSLAGELMAQLAAGLQSEHLRSVMDHPAVRTQLLAALTNAVVGGGTACEPASGHLFRSFLQLRAAEGGTAVTAVSAEDGVADQSRGGLPPAESSGAARGIDDLAAACGFASSGELYSRHAGDILGQLAVEQDTWMGDCAGQRTLGALVLGAPLEVLKREMRGLSLILKCAMHRDREPMLRLSLLRTLDAAFESREHGVAFQGVANEVVERMISESLIWKAGKTAAAVRYAAIVCLGTMLRNDLCPKRDLLTAIQRGELLPQMGAALEEDFYADTRSAACHALAMLLTRCGDRLTDEHRRYVYPELLKRMDDSRDEIRIQCAGVVAAFFEAMPFDYDETNVGYLLKGFMVHMDDPNRAVQEAVCSAVEIAAVKKPDAVRESVRAARDAHRGPTYLDRADAAARGA
;
A
#
# COMPACT_ATOMS: atom_id res chain seq x y z
N MET A 1 28.02 65.12 36.73
CA MET A 1 29.44 64.90 36.36
C MET A 1 30.16 64.59 37.66
N ALA A 2 30.52 63.35 37.94
CA ALA A 2 31.46 63.08 39.00
C ALA A 2 32.84 63.61 38.61
N ALA A 3 33.56 64.25 39.50
CA ALA A 3 34.87 64.74 39.24
C ALA A 3 35.81 63.53 39.02
N ASN A 4 36.45 63.44 37.85
CA ASN A 4 37.44 62.44 37.54
C ASN A 4 38.53 62.36 38.58
N THR A 5 38.98 61.16 38.90
CA THR A 5 40.18 61.08 39.78
C THR A 5 41.41 61.69 39.03
N PRO A 6 42.33 62.33 39.75
CA PRO A 6 43.55 62.97 39.14
C PRO A 6 44.33 61.99 38.22
N ALA A 7 44.28 60.72 38.45
CA ALA A 7 44.89 59.65 37.62
C ALA A 7 44.22 59.47 36.27
N VAL A 8 42.88 59.54 36.22
CA VAL A 8 42.08 59.50 35.00
C VAL A 8 42.33 60.71 34.12
N ASP A 9 42.30 61.86 34.66
CA ASP A 9 42.59 63.13 33.93
C ASP A 9 44.00 63.18 33.33
N HIS A 10 45.01 62.73 34.06
CA HIS A 10 46.36 62.58 33.56
C HIS A 10 46.52 61.61 32.43
N LEU A 11 45.87 60.43 32.56
CA LEU A 11 45.87 59.37 31.54
C LEU A 11 45.11 59.83 30.29
N LEU A 12 43.95 60.46 30.41
CA LEU A 12 43.20 61.03 29.34
C LEU A 12 44.00 62.09 28.54
N ALA A 13 44.64 62.98 29.24
CA ALA A 13 45.56 63.99 28.65
C ALA A 13 46.74 63.35 27.89
N SER A 14 47.30 62.26 28.41
CA SER A 14 48.35 61.52 27.75
C SER A 14 47.86 60.79 26.47
N LEU A 15 46.64 60.37 26.38
CA LEU A 15 46.04 59.70 25.23
C LEU A 15 45.51 60.70 24.17
N GLN A 16 45.41 61.98 24.46
CA GLN A 16 44.76 63.01 23.65
C GLN A 16 45.33 63.08 22.21
N ARG A 17 46.61 62.83 22.03
CA ARG A 17 47.22 62.78 20.70
C ARG A 17 46.68 61.60 19.86
N ASP A 18 46.60 60.42 20.44
CA ASP A 18 46.09 59.23 19.76
C ASP A 18 44.58 59.35 19.50
N LEU A 19 43.79 59.90 20.45
CA LEU A 19 42.41 60.19 20.31
C LEU A 19 42.12 61.19 19.17
N ASN A 20 42.89 62.28 19.06
CA ASN A 20 42.76 63.21 17.95
C ASN A 20 43.11 62.57 16.61
N SER A 21 44.04 61.63 16.59
CA SER A 21 44.45 60.92 15.38
C SER A 21 43.44 59.86 14.91
N VAL A 22 42.47 59.47 15.72
CA VAL A 22 41.35 58.53 15.36
C VAL A 22 40.56 59.10 14.19
N THR A 23 40.42 60.41 14.08
CA THR A 23 39.69 61.12 13.00
C THR A 23 40.57 61.85 12.01
N ASP A 24 41.90 61.58 11.98
CA ASP A 24 42.82 62.18 11.05
C ASP A 24 42.48 61.90 9.58
N ALA A 25 42.83 62.83 8.68
CA ALA A 25 42.62 62.63 7.26
C ALA A 25 43.45 61.48 6.67
N ASP A 26 44.70 61.29 7.22
CA ASP A 26 45.54 60.15 6.82
C ASP A 26 45.11 58.83 7.44
N ARG A 27 44.69 57.88 6.57
CA ARG A 27 44.30 56.52 6.97
C ARG A 27 45.35 55.75 7.79
N SER A 28 46.65 56.07 7.51
CA SER A 28 47.74 55.38 8.21
C SER A 28 47.86 55.86 9.66
N LEU A 29 47.55 57.14 9.87
CA LEU A 29 47.54 57.76 11.22
C LEU A 29 46.36 57.23 11.99
N ARG A 30 45.14 57.15 11.40
CA ARG A 30 43.98 56.60 12.06
C ARG A 30 44.20 55.11 12.50
N ARG A 31 44.79 54.30 11.62
CA ARG A 31 45.08 52.89 11.96
C ARG A 31 46.13 52.83 13.10
N ARG A 32 47.18 53.61 13.04
CA ARG A 32 48.22 53.64 14.08
C ARG A 32 47.70 54.19 15.43
N ALA A 33 46.71 55.06 15.40
CA ALA A 33 46.07 55.56 16.61
C ALA A 33 45.38 54.43 17.35
N PHE A 34 44.58 53.54 16.66
CA PHE A 34 43.94 52.37 17.27
C PHE A 34 44.95 51.34 17.78
N ASP A 35 46.09 51.13 17.05
CA ASP A 35 47.17 50.28 17.51
C ASP A 35 47.88 50.84 18.77
N SER A 36 48.11 52.16 18.79
CA SER A 36 48.65 52.82 19.93
C SER A 36 47.73 52.76 21.16
N LEU A 37 46.44 53.08 20.96
CA LEU A 37 45.45 53.03 22.03
C LEU A 37 45.33 51.59 22.60
N ARG A 38 45.33 50.60 21.75
CA ARG A 38 45.33 49.19 22.18
C ARG A 38 46.50 48.86 23.06
N LYS A 39 47.72 49.21 22.60
CA LYS A 39 48.95 48.98 23.33
C LYS A 39 48.95 49.69 24.69
N ARG A 40 48.47 50.93 24.77
CA ARG A 40 48.45 51.70 25.97
C ARG A 40 47.38 51.40 26.97
N LEU A 41 46.20 50.86 26.47
CA LEU A 41 45.06 50.57 27.33
C LEU A 41 45.00 49.09 27.73
N LEU A 42 45.55 48.16 26.92
CA LEU A 42 45.40 46.73 27.09
C LEU A 42 46.75 46.00 27.19
N ASP A 43 47.65 46.18 26.25
CA ASP A 43 48.77 45.29 26.00
C ASP A 43 50.12 45.79 26.59
N GLY A 44 50.22 47.07 26.98
CA GLY A 44 51.46 47.66 27.43
C GLY A 44 51.77 47.43 28.91
N PRO A 45 53.08 47.60 29.31
CA PRO A 45 53.42 47.43 30.69
C PRO A 45 52.85 48.50 31.66
N ASP A 46 52.48 49.67 31.05
CA ASP A 46 51.82 50.79 31.75
C ASP A 46 50.31 50.83 31.55
N ALA A 47 49.68 49.70 31.12
CA ALA A 47 48.25 49.64 30.95
C ALA A 47 47.52 49.84 32.30
N PRO A 48 46.41 50.63 32.35
CA PRO A 48 45.74 50.97 33.58
C PRO A 48 45.10 49.68 34.19
N ASP A 49 44.97 49.66 35.51
CA ASP A 49 44.18 48.63 36.16
C ASP A 49 42.69 48.74 35.75
N ALA A 50 41.92 47.67 36.01
CA ALA A 50 40.54 47.57 35.52
C ALA A 50 39.62 48.68 36.12
N ALA A 51 39.89 49.14 37.32
CA ALA A 51 39.07 50.20 37.94
C ALA A 51 39.36 51.57 37.30
N VAL A 52 40.63 51.97 37.13
CA VAL A 52 40.99 53.19 36.43
C VAL A 52 40.54 53.15 34.96
N LEU A 53 40.64 52.00 34.35
CA LEU A 53 40.16 51.79 32.97
C LEU A 53 38.63 52.02 32.87
N SER A 54 37.83 51.47 33.79
CA SER A 54 36.39 51.61 33.79
C SER A 54 35.93 53.07 33.99
N ASP A 55 36.58 53.82 34.87
CA ASP A 55 36.33 55.27 35.04
C ASP A 55 36.70 56.09 33.80
N LEU A 56 37.63 55.62 32.98
CA LEU A 56 38.09 56.29 31.76
C LEU A 56 37.22 56.02 30.55
N LEU A 57 36.65 54.74 30.43
CA LEU A 57 35.95 54.29 29.23
C LEU A 57 34.78 55.15 28.83
N PRO A 58 33.89 55.71 29.71
CA PRO A 58 32.75 56.51 29.28
C PRO A 58 33.19 57.78 28.51
N ALA A 59 34.41 58.32 28.82
CA ALA A 59 34.97 59.46 28.12
C ALA A 59 35.61 59.08 26.75
N LEU A 60 36.15 57.86 26.64
CA LEU A 60 36.86 57.38 25.44
C LEU A 60 35.87 56.81 24.38
N PHE A 61 34.85 56.14 24.80
CA PHE A 61 33.92 55.42 23.91
C PHE A 61 33.36 56.29 22.78
N PRO A 62 32.81 57.47 23.01
CA PRO A 62 32.26 58.29 21.94
C PRO A 62 33.28 58.61 20.81
N THR A 63 34.59 58.61 21.12
CA THR A 63 35.66 58.84 20.14
C THR A 63 36.03 57.53 19.43
N LEU A 64 36.15 56.41 20.17
CA LEU A 64 36.46 55.09 19.61
C LEU A 64 35.39 54.60 18.67
N LEU A 65 34.09 54.80 19.01
CA LEU A 65 32.92 54.36 18.21
C LEU A 65 32.82 55.05 16.86
N ARG A 66 33.46 56.23 16.68
CA ARG A 66 33.59 56.87 15.32
C ARG A 66 34.33 55.99 14.33
N GLY A 67 35.19 55.12 14.81
CA GLY A 67 35.88 54.11 14.00
C GLY A 67 34.95 53.11 13.33
N PHE A 68 33.74 52.87 13.82
CA PHE A 68 32.77 51.93 13.25
C PHE A 68 32.27 52.33 11.86
N THR A 69 32.29 53.62 11.57
CA THR A 69 31.86 54.17 10.29
C THR A 69 33.03 54.71 9.41
N ASP A 70 34.29 54.35 9.76
CA ASP A 70 35.46 54.75 9.00
C ASP A 70 35.40 54.18 7.54
N ASN A 71 35.83 54.91 6.58
CA ASN A 71 35.88 54.51 5.17
C ASN A 71 36.91 53.40 4.88
N VAL A 72 37.86 53.14 5.83
CA VAL A 72 38.89 52.10 5.72
C VAL A 72 38.52 50.90 6.56
N GLU A 73 38.28 49.78 5.91
CA GLU A 73 37.89 48.52 6.53
C GLU A 73 38.77 48.13 7.75
N LYS A 74 40.12 48.25 7.60
CA LYS A 74 41.03 47.86 8.69
C LYS A 74 40.99 48.82 9.89
N VAL A 75 40.47 50.02 9.74
CA VAL A 75 40.22 50.94 10.88
C VAL A 75 38.94 50.51 11.58
N ARG A 76 37.88 50.18 10.83
CA ARG A 76 36.59 49.69 11.40
C ARG A 76 36.83 48.40 12.20
N GLU A 77 37.54 47.45 11.63
CA GLU A 77 37.91 46.19 12.28
C GLU A 77 38.66 46.46 13.62
N LYS A 78 39.72 47.23 13.60
CA LYS A 78 40.51 47.58 14.79
C LYS A 78 39.71 48.34 15.87
N SER A 79 38.81 49.20 15.43
CA SER A 79 37.89 49.88 16.32
C SER A 79 36.95 48.90 17.04
N ALA A 80 36.33 47.98 16.26
CA ALA A 80 35.40 46.99 16.82
C ALA A 80 36.12 46.01 17.80
N GLU A 81 37.33 45.53 17.40
CA GLU A 81 38.15 44.70 18.25
C GLU A 81 38.54 45.42 19.55
N LEU A 82 39.06 46.67 19.46
CA LEU A 82 39.46 47.43 20.65
C LEU A 82 38.26 47.68 21.58
N VAL A 83 37.11 48.09 21.07
CA VAL A 83 35.91 48.35 21.85
C VAL A 83 35.44 47.05 22.55
N ASN A 84 35.46 45.91 21.85
CA ASN A 84 35.12 44.62 22.44
C ASN A 84 36.04 44.22 23.60
N ASP A 85 37.36 44.37 23.41
CA ASP A 85 38.35 44.00 24.43
C ASP A 85 38.33 44.93 25.64
N LEU A 86 38.03 46.24 25.42
CA LEU A 86 37.84 47.22 26.50
C LEU A 86 36.56 46.93 27.30
N LEU A 87 35.46 46.58 26.61
CA LEU A 87 34.21 46.18 27.26
C LEU A 87 34.45 44.95 28.16
N ALA A 88 35.14 43.93 27.66
CA ALA A 88 35.44 42.71 28.39
C ALA A 88 36.31 42.95 29.63
N ARG A 89 37.08 44.04 29.66
CA ARG A 89 37.97 44.40 30.79
C ARG A 89 37.33 45.41 31.75
N SER A 90 36.17 46.00 31.36
CA SER A 90 35.44 46.95 32.18
C SER A 90 34.85 46.29 33.45
N THR A 91 34.93 46.99 34.59
CA THR A 91 34.21 46.61 35.83
C THR A 91 32.83 47.23 35.92
N ASP A 92 32.50 48.19 35.02
CA ASP A 92 31.17 48.80 34.92
C ASP A 92 30.71 48.87 33.46
N PRO A 93 30.40 47.74 32.83
CA PRO A 93 29.85 47.70 31.47
C PRO A 93 28.58 48.51 31.23
N PRO A 94 27.61 48.58 32.20
CA PRO A 94 26.37 49.35 32.02
C PRO A 94 26.59 50.83 31.68
N SER A 95 27.65 51.46 32.23
CA SER A 95 27.96 52.87 31.97
C SER A 95 28.33 53.18 30.54
N LEU A 96 28.66 52.13 29.74
CA LEU A 96 29.09 52.24 28.36
C LEU A 96 27.88 52.13 27.35
N LEU A 97 26.78 51.53 27.78
CA LEU A 97 25.63 51.23 26.93
C LEU A 97 25.03 52.49 26.26
N PRO A 98 24.89 53.66 26.96
CA PRO A 98 24.31 54.86 26.36
C PRO A 98 25.07 55.37 25.12
N SER A 99 26.36 55.08 24.99
CA SER A 99 27.16 55.45 23.81
C SER A 99 27.24 54.28 22.84
N LEU A 100 27.37 53.05 23.34
CA LEU A 100 27.60 51.86 22.53
C LEU A 100 26.36 51.39 21.72
N MET A 101 25.20 51.31 22.38
CA MET A 101 23.98 50.76 21.74
C MET A 101 23.49 51.61 20.57
N PRO A 102 23.42 52.95 20.66
CA PRO A 102 23.07 53.77 19.48
C PRO A 102 24.09 53.63 18.31
N ALA A 103 25.37 53.51 18.62
CA ALA A 103 26.42 53.32 17.58
C ALA A 103 26.28 51.95 16.89
N LEU A 104 26.00 50.86 17.63
CA LEU A 104 25.73 49.52 17.08
C LEU A 104 24.45 49.51 16.26
N LYS A 105 23.37 50.12 16.72
CA LYS A 105 22.12 50.25 15.98
C LYS A 105 22.35 51.02 14.68
N ALA A 106 23.09 52.14 14.69
CA ALA A 106 23.40 52.92 13.49
C ALA A 106 24.20 52.14 12.45
N THR A 107 25.10 51.23 12.90
CA THR A 107 26.02 50.48 12.02
C THR A 107 25.42 49.15 11.52
N CYS A 108 24.82 48.37 12.39
CA CYS A 108 24.29 47.04 12.08
C CYS A 108 22.78 46.83 12.38
N GLY A 109 22.07 47.86 12.87
CA GLY A 109 20.63 47.79 13.18
C GLY A 109 19.72 48.43 12.13
N VAL A 110 20.25 48.87 11.01
CA VAL A 110 19.52 49.50 9.88
C VAL A 110 19.44 48.53 8.69
N VAL A 111 18.42 48.69 7.85
CA VAL A 111 18.24 47.88 6.65
C VAL A 111 18.16 48.81 5.43
N PRO A 112 19.04 48.65 4.38
CA PRO A 112 20.17 47.68 4.33
C PRO A 112 21.26 48.04 5.33
N VAL A 113 22.02 46.99 5.76
CA VAL A 113 23.18 47.21 6.65
C VAL A 113 24.28 47.95 5.90
N GLU A 114 24.82 49.00 6.49
CA GLU A 114 25.81 49.87 5.84
C GLU A 114 27.23 49.26 5.77
N GLU A 115 27.57 48.35 6.76
CA GLU A 115 28.85 47.71 6.80
C GLU A 115 29.03 46.65 5.70
N PRO A 116 29.95 46.82 4.74
CA PRO A 116 30.11 45.86 3.65
C PRO A 116 30.82 44.56 4.05
N SER A 117 31.71 44.58 5.07
CA SER A 117 32.46 43.41 5.48
C SER A 117 31.63 42.49 6.39
N GLU A 118 31.49 41.25 5.96
CA GLU A 118 30.73 40.22 6.74
C GLU A 118 31.40 39.89 8.09
N GLU A 119 32.74 39.95 8.14
CA GLU A 119 33.53 39.70 9.35
C GLU A 119 33.33 40.78 10.39
N ILE A 120 33.27 42.05 9.94
CA ILE A 120 33.03 43.20 10.82
C ILE A 120 31.58 43.17 11.31
N ARG A 121 30.60 42.90 10.41
CA ARG A 121 29.19 42.76 10.83
C ARG A 121 29.03 41.67 11.91
N LEU A 122 29.68 40.52 11.72
CA LEU A 122 29.70 39.45 12.73
C LEU A 122 30.36 39.94 14.05
N GLY A 123 31.48 40.65 13.98
CA GLY A 123 32.13 41.23 15.15
C GLY A 123 31.23 42.20 15.91
N LEU A 124 30.52 43.11 15.23
CA LEU A 124 29.60 44.06 15.84
C LEU A 124 28.39 43.38 16.50
N VAL A 125 27.82 42.34 15.86
CA VAL A 125 26.70 41.57 16.46
C VAL A 125 27.19 40.78 17.68
N ASN A 126 28.39 40.22 17.64
CA ASN A 126 28.99 39.55 18.79
C ASN A 126 29.30 40.53 19.92
N LEU A 127 29.77 41.76 19.60
CA LEU A 127 29.96 42.83 20.56
C LEU A 127 28.63 43.25 21.23
N THR A 128 27.51 43.26 20.47
CA THR A 128 26.17 43.47 21.05
C THR A 128 25.83 42.41 22.05
N ASN A 129 26.07 41.13 21.71
CA ASN A 129 25.86 39.99 22.63
C ASN A 129 26.72 40.12 23.90
N ALA A 130 28.00 40.44 23.74
CA ALA A 130 28.90 40.64 24.88
C ALA A 130 28.45 41.78 25.78
N ALA A 131 27.99 42.91 25.21
CA ALA A 131 27.48 44.05 25.96
C ALA A 131 26.22 43.71 26.79
N ILE A 132 25.30 42.93 26.23
CA ILE A 132 24.09 42.46 26.96
C ILE A 132 24.50 41.54 28.13
N VAL A 133 25.34 40.55 27.84
CA VAL A 133 25.77 39.58 28.86
C VAL A 133 26.52 40.25 30.00
N ALA A 134 27.40 41.22 29.68
CA ALA A 134 28.18 41.95 30.68
C ALA A 134 27.32 42.94 31.50
N SER A 135 26.25 43.47 30.94
CA SER A 135 25.44 44.51 31.61
C SER A 135 24.20 43.97 32.32
N GLY A 136 23.79 42.71 32.00
CA GLY A 136 22.61 42.11 32.61
C GLY A 136 21.34 42.94 32.41
N ALA A 137 20.49 43.04 33.44
CA ALA A 137 19.21 43.78 33.41
C ALA A 137 19.35 45.25 33.01
N MET A 138 20.53 45.85 33.16
CA MET A 138 20.78 47.24 32.82
C MET A 138 20.73 47.50 31.29
N CYS A 139 20.66 46.49 30.47
CA CYS A 139 20.43 46.63 29.02
C CYS A 139 18.96 46.92 28.65
N GLU A 140 18.00 46.79 29.55
CA GLU A 140 16.56 46.95 29.30
C GLU A 140 16.20 48.27 28.59
N PRO A 141 16.76 49.44 28.93
CA PRO A 141 16.43 50.70 28.23
C PRO A 141 16.80 50.69 26.73
N PHE A 142 17.66 49.76 26.31
CA PHE A 142 18.15 49.61 24.93
C PHE A 142 17.49 48.40 24.19
N ALA A 143 16.41 47.82 24.74
CA ALA A 143 15.73 46.66 24.15
C ALA A 143 15.25 46.93 22.72
N GLU A 144 14.84 48.16 22.39
CA GLU A 144 14.47 48.57 21.03
C GLU A 144 15.65 48.52 20.05
N GLU A 145 16.79 49.08 20.46
CA GLU A 145 18.04 49.07 19.68
C GLU A 145 18.48 47.63 19.42
N ILE A 146 18.47 46.79 20.44
CA ILE A 146 18.84 45.40 20.38
C ILE A 146 17.90 44.64 19.43
N ALA A 147 16.57 44.85 19.55
CA ALA A 147 15.60 44.26 18.64
C ALA A 147 15.78 44.69 17.16
N ALA A 148 16.19 45.96 16.95
CA ALA A 148 16.51 46.48 15.63
C ALA A 148 17.75 45.78 15.02
N ILE A 149 18.79 45.58 15.85
CA ILE A 149 20.03 44.87 15.45
C ILE A 149 19.69 43.41 15.09
N VAL A 150 18.91 42.70 15.90
CA VAL A 150 18.44 41.32 15.60
C VAL A 150 17.69 41.33 14.27
N HIS A 151 16.72 42.22 14.08
CA HIS A 151 15.91 42.29 12.86
C HIS A 151 16.75 42.55 11.60
N ALA A 152 17.75 43.45 11.65
CA ALA A 152 18.62 43.73 10.52
C ALA A 152 19.57 42.56 10.23
N SER A 153 20.17 41.99 11.28
CA SER A 153 21.13 40.88 11.18
C SER A 153 20.51 39.58 10.69
N MET A 154 19.21 39.31 10.96
CA MET A 154 18.49 38.18 10.38
C MET A 154 18.28 38.26 8.87
N ARG A 155 18.43 39.47 8.28
CA ARG A 155 18.39 39.67 6.81
C ARG A 155 19.77 39.61 6.15
N ASP A 156 20.81 39.36 6.93
CA ASP A 156 22.16 39.21 6.40
C ASP A 156 22.29 37.97 5.51
N GLN A 157 23.15 38.04 4.49
CA GLN A 157 23.45 36.92 3.62
C GLN A 157 24.43 35.93 4.28
N PHE A 158 25.23 36.38 5.24
CA PHE A 158 26.21 35.56 5.90
C PHE A 158 25.60 34.82 7.09
N HIS A 159 25.68 33.51 7.05
CA HIS A 159 24.97 32.63 7.99
C HIS A 159 25.47 32.76 9.45
N ASP A 160 26.73 33.15 9.67
CA ASP A 160 27.25 33.33 11.02
C ASP A 160 26.72 34.58 11.69
N VAL A 161 26.45 35.65 10.93
CA VAL A 161 25.75 36.86 11.43
C VAL A 161 24.36 36.50 11.91
N LYS A 162 23.61 35.67 11.18
CA LYS A 162 22.28 35.19 11.59
C LYS A 162 22.35 34.40 12.90
N LYS A 163 23.34 33.50 13.04
CA LYS A 163 23.52 32.73 14.29
C LYS A 163 23.85 33.66 15.46
N ALA A 164 24.72 34.64 15.26
CA ALA A 164 25.04 35.65 16.27
C ALA A 164 23.79 36.46 16.65
N ALA A 165 22.95 36.86 15.70
CA ALA A 165 21.69 37.56 15.99
C ALA A 165 20.74 36.71 16.84
N CYS A 166 20.64 35.40 16.60
CA CYS A 166 19.88 34.46 17.44
C CYS A 166 20.46 34.42 18.88
N ALA A 167 21.80 34.44 19.02
CA ALA A 167 22.42 34.49 20.34
C ALA A 167 22.11 35.82 21.07
N VAL A 168 22.10 36.96 20.36
CA VAL A 168 21.72 38.27 20.94
C VAL A 168 20.29 38.23 21.47
N ALA A 169 19.34 37.65 20.72
CA ALA A 169 17.94 37.51 21.16
C ALA A 169 17.84 36.66 22.45
N GLY A 170 18.56 35.54 22.50
CA GLY A 170 18.61 34.69 23.69
C GLY A 170 19.26 35.38 24.89
N ALA A 171 20.37 36.11 24.68
CA ALA A 171 21.06 36.90 25.72
C ALA A 171 20.18 37.99 26.30
N LEU A 172 19.40 38.68 25.46
CA LEU A 172 18.44 39.70 25.92
C LEU A 172 17.38 39.11 26.86
N VAL A 173 16.80 37.94 26.49
CA VAL A 173 15.82 37.25 27.35
C VAL A 173 16.45 36.82 28.68
N SER A 174 17.68 36.34 28.65
CA SER A 174 18.44 35.88 29.84
C SER A 174 19.06 37.00 30.65
N SER A 175 18.94 38.26 30.22
CA SER A 175 19.60 39.37 30.83
C SER A 175 19.04 39.80 32.22
N GLY A 176 17.84 39.35 32.54
CA GLY A 176 17.12 39.81 33.71
C GLY A 176 16.31 41.09 33.48
N ALA A 177 16.18 41.58 32.25
CA ALA A 177 15.31 42.69 31.90
C ALA A 177 13.84 42.34 32.18
N SER A 178 13.01 43.34 32.46
CA SER A 178 11.62 43.09 32.87
C SER A 178 10.80 42.47 31.75
N HIS A 179 9.90 41.56 32.12
CA HIS A 179 9.00 40.86 31.18
C HIS A 179 8.21 41.86 30.33
N ALA A 180 7.68 42.95 30.95
CA ALA A 180 6.89 43.96 30.27
C ALA A 180 7.68 44.73 29.19
N ALA A 181 8.97 44.99 29.40
CA ALA A 181 9.84 45.60 28.39
C ALA A 181 10.14 44.66 27.22
N LEU A 182 10.41 43.40 27.50
CA LEU A 182 10.73 42.41 26.51
C LEU A 182 9.51 42.00 25.65
N THR A 183 8.33 41.83 26.22
CA THR A 183 7.08 41.48 25.51
C THR A 183 6.76 42.45 24.38
N ARG A 184 7.08 43.73 24.52
CA ARG A 184 6.87 44.74 23.50
C ARG A 184 7.69 44.47 22.22
N HIS A 185 8.87 43.87 22.34
CA HIS A 185 9.82 43.71 21.24
C HIS A 185 9.94 42.27 20.76
N ALA A 186 9.48 41.28 21.54
CA ALA A 186 9.57 39.85 21.22
C ALA A 186 8.91 39.47 19.88
N PRO A 187 7.68 39.94 19.55
CA PRO A 187 7.03 39.61 18.28
C PRO A 187 7.83 40.06 17.05
N LYS A 188 8.47 41.22 17.15
CA LYS A 188 9.32 41.73 16.05
C LYS A 188 10.55 40.86 15.83
N MET A 189 11.18 40.36 16.91
CA MET A 189 12.31 39.44 16.83
C MET A 189 11.88 38.07 16.29
N VAL A 190 10.80 37.51 16.83
CA VAL A 190 10.24 36.22 16.36
C VAL A 190 9.93 36.28 14.86
N ASN A 191 9.23 37.31 14.40
CA ASN A 191 8.89 37.51 12.99
C ASN A 191 10.14 37.63 12.09
N ALA A 192 11.23 38.20 12.60
CA ALA A 192 12.50 38.28 11.88
C ALA A 192 13.22 36.93 11.79
N ILE A 193 13.07 36.05 12.79
CA ILE A 193 13.77 34.76 12.91
C ILE A 193 13.04 33.65 12.15
N LEU A 194 11.69 33.64 12.15
CA LEU A 194 10.87 32.56 11.56
C LEU A 194 11.23 32.16 10.11
N PRO A 195 11.50 33.09 9.17
CA PRO A 195 11.86 32.74 7.79
C PRO A 195 13.12 31.86 7.70
N ASP A 196 14.08 32.05 8.61
CA ASP A 196 15.35 31.34 8.62
C ASP A 196 15.26 29.93 9.27
N LEU A 197 14.12 29.53 9.76
CA LEU A 197 13.82 28.12 10.10
C LEU A 197 13.80 27.22 8.84
N GLN A 198 13.81 27.78 7.64
CA GLN A 198 13.95 27.06 6.37
C GLN A 198 15.35 27.25 5.76
N HIS A 199 16.30 27.84 6.49
CA HIS A 199 17.63 28.09 5.97
C HIS A 199 18.36 26.81 5.57
N ARG A 200 19.17 26.87 4.50
CA ARG A 200 19.91 25.69 3.99
C ARG A 200 20.84 25.02 5.02
N HIS A 201 21.44 25.79 5.93
CA HIS A 201 22.32 25.27 6.97
C HIS A 201 21.56 24.91 8.25
N SER A 202 21.68 23.65 8.69
CA SER A 202 21.01 23.15 9.91
C SER A 202 21.42 23.92 11.17
N GLN A 203 22.68 24.38 11.25
CA GLN A 203 23.15 25.17 12.38
C GLN A 203 22.39 26.49 12.54
N VAL A 204 22.00 27.14 11.43
CA VAL A 204 21.17 28.34 11.48
C VAL A 204 19.77 27.99 11.97
N ARG A 205 19.17 26.92 11.41
CA ARG A 205 17.85 26.49 11.84
C ARG A 205 17.81 26.13 13.32
N THR A 206 18.85 25.45 13.83
CA THR A 206 18.97 25.15 15.26
C THR A 206 19.12 26.44 16.08
N ALA A 207 19.94 27.39 15.66
CA ALA A 207 20.08 28.67 16.37
C ALA A 207 18.78 29.46 16.38
N CYS A 208 18.05 29.50 15.24
CA CYS A 208 16.73 30.12 15.17
C CYS A 208 15.74 29.45 16.11
N LEU A 209 15.70 28.12 16.16
CA LEU A 209 14.83 27.38 17.08
C LEU A 209 15.12 27.71 18.55
N VAL A 210 16.39 27.74 18.93
CA VAL A 210 16.82 28.10 20.31
C VAL A 210 16.40 29.53 20.64
N ALA A 211 16.55 30.46 19.70
CA ALA A 211 16.13 31.86 19.92
C ALA A 211 14.61 32.01 20.05
N VAL A 212 13.84 31.31 19.20
CA VAL A 212 12.38 31.26 19.29
C VAL A 212 11.95 30.63 20.61
N ASP A 213 12.61 29.54 21.03
CA ASP A 213 12.34 28.89 22.31
C ASP A 213 12.53 29.83 23.51
N ALA A 214 13.60 30.64 23.49
CA ALA A 214 13.84 31.64 24.52
C ALA A 214 12.80 32.78 24.51
N LEU A 215 12.32 33.20 23.35
CA LEU A 215 11.33 34.25 23.19
C LEU A 215 9.88 33.79 23.42
N PHE A 216 9.63 32.48 23.50
CA PHE A 216 8.26 31.93 23.48
C PHE A 216 7.38 32.47 24.60
N ASP A 217 7.90 32.55 25.80
CA ASP A 217 7.16 32.97 27.00
C ASP A 217 6.72 34.47 26.95
N LEU A 218 7.27 35.21 25.98
CA LEU A 218 7.01 36.62 25.74
C LEU A 218 6.00 36.89 24.61
N VAL A 219 5.48 35.81 24.00
CA VAL A 219 4.58 35.89 22.82
C VAL A 219 3.15 35.57 23.25
N SER A 220 2.18 36.31 22.76
CA SER A 220 0.76 36.11 23.06
C SER A 220 0.22 34.80 22.49
N CYS A 221 -0.86 34.26 23.07
CA CYS A 221 -1.52 33.07 22.58
C CYS A 221 -2.03 33.23 21.14
N GLU A 222 -2.47 34.47 20.77
CA GLU A 222 -2.90 34.80 19.42
C GLU A 222 -1.73 34.73 18.45
N GLU A 223 -0.58 35.33 18.79
CA GLU A 223 0.61 35.32 17.98
C GLU A 223 1.19 33.89 17.84
N VAL A 224 1.09 33.06 18.90
CA VAL A 224 1.44 31.64 18.81
C VAL A 224 0.58 30.91 17.77
N SER A 225 -0.73 31.17 17.76
CA SER A 225 -1.64 30.48 16.84
C SER A 225 -1.55 31.00 15.40
N GLU A 226 -1.40 32.32 15.20
CA GLU A 226 -1.49 32.95 13.88
C GLU A 226 -0.14 33.05 13.16
N THR A 227 0.95 33.16 13.91
CA THR A 227 2.28 33.43 13.35
C THR A 227 3.28 32.34 13.65
N LEU A 228 3.46 31.97 14.94
CA LEU A 228 4.51 31.05 15.34
C LEU A 228 4.23 29.62 14.87
N ALA A 229 3.03 29.09 15.13
CA ALA A 229 2.71 27.70 14.76
C ALA A 229 2.80 27.45 13.23
N PRO A 230 2.26 28.30 12.36
CA PRO A 230 2.50 28.18 10.91
C PRO A 230 3.99 28.28 10.52
N GLY A 231 4.73 29.18 11.16
CA GLY A 231 6.15 29.42 10.88
C GLY A 231 7.07 28.22 11.21
N VAL A 232 6.78 27.52 12.31
CA VAL A 232 7.58 26.38 12.77
C VAL A 232 7.17 25.05 12.15
N ARG A 233 6.04 24.97 11.45
CA ARG A 233 5.50 23.73 10.86
C ARG A 233 6.51 22.94 10.05
N THR A 234 7.38 23.63 9.31
CA THR A 234 8.38 22.99 8.45
C THR A 234 9.43 22.18 9.21
N LEU A 235 9.64 22.47 10.50
CA LEU A 235 10.58 21.75 11.37
C LEU A 235 10.13 20.33 11.67
N CYS A 236 8.83 20.01 11.57
CA CYS A 236 8.33 18.64 11.70
C CYS A 236 8.94 17.69 10.68
N SER A 237 9.21 18.20 9.47
CA SER A 237 9.77 17.45 8.35
C SER A 237 11.21 17.85 8.00
N ASP A 238 11.94 18.50 8.93
CA ASP A 238 13.33 18.89 8.70
C ASP A 238 14.17 17.66 8.33
N ARG A 239 15.00 17.83 7.30
CA ARG A 239 15.89 16.75 6.83
C ARG A 239 16.92 16.29 7.87
N THR A 240 17.24 17.15 8.86
CA THR A 240 18.23 16.87 9.90
C THR A 240 17.55 16.33 11.15
N PRO A 241 17.79 15.06 11.54
CA PRO A 241 17.13 14.45 12.68
C PRO A 241 17.31 15.19 14.01
N SER A 242 18.49 15.78 14.24
CA SER A 242 18.77 16.54 15.46
C SER A 242 17.94 17.83 15.56
N VAL A 243 17.63 18.47 14.43
CA VAL A 243 16.74 19.65 14.39
C VAL A 243 15.32 19.24 14.75
N ARG A 244 14.81 18.14 14.17
CA ARG A 244 13.48 17.61 14.52
C ARG A 244 13.38 17.27 16.01
N SER A 245 14.39 16.55 16.54
CA SER A 245 14.46 16.20 17.97
C SER A 245 14.46 17.43 18.89
N ALA A 246 15.24 18.45 18.55
CA ALA A 246 15.25 19.70 19.30
C ALA A 246 13.90 20.42 19.23
N PHE A 247 13.27 20.42 18.06
CA PHE A 247 11.94 21.01 17.88
C PHE A 247 10.87 20.31 18.74
N HIS A 248 10.90 18.96 18.81
CA HIS A 248 9.93 18.23 19.64
C HIS A 248 10.07 18.59 21.13
N VAL A 249 11.31 18.81 21.61
CA VAL A 249 11.56 19.25 22.99
C VAL A 249 11.01 20.66 23.23
N ALA A 250 11.32 21.60 22.34
CA ALA A 250 10.81 22.96 22.42
C ALA A 250 9.27 22.96 22.35
N CYS A 251 8.70 22.21 21.43
CA CYS A 251 7.24 22.10 21.26
C CYS A 251 6.56 21.57 22.52
N ALA A 252 7.11 20.56 23.17
CA ALA A 252 6.56 20.02 24.42
C ALA A 252 6.61 21.07 25.55
N ARG A 253 7.71 21.84 25.67
CA ARG A 253 7.82 22.96 26.61
C ARG A 253 6.76 24.03 26.31
N TRP A 254 6.62 24.41 25.05
CA TRP A 254 5.65 25.43 24.63
C TRP A 254 4.21 25.03 24.91
N ILE A 255 3.85 23.77 24.67
CA ILE A 255 2.50 23.26 24.96
C ILE A 255 2.25 23.29 26.48
N SER A 256 3.23 22.90 27.28
CA SER A 256 3.12 22.84 28.73
C SER A 256 3.19 24.22 29.43
N PHE A 257 3.55 25.27 28.70
CA PHE A 257 3.61 26.62 29.24
C PHE A 257 2.21 27.16 29.48
N VAL A 258 1.96 27.57 30.74
CA VAL A 258 0.72 28.21 31.16
C VAL A 258 1.07 29.63 31.63
N PRO A 259 0.63 30.69 30.94
CA PRO A 259 0.88 32.07 31.37
C PRO A 259 0.41 32.32 32.79
N GLY A 260 1.23 32.98 33.64
CA GLY A 260 0.87 33.30 35.00
C GLY A 260 1.14 32.25 36.06
N VAL A 261 1.55 31.02 35.69
CA VAL A 261 1.97 29.99 36.66
C VAL A 261 3.50 29.93 36.65
N GLN A 262 4.16 30.52 37.64
CA GLN A 262 5.58 30.28 37.85
C GLN A 262 5.80 28.85 38.37
N VAL A 263 6.38 28.01 37.55
CA VAL A 263 6.93 26.72 38.00
C VAL A 263 8.13 27.03 38.87
N ARG A 264 7.99 26.85 40.18
CA ARG A 264 9.17 26.83 41.08
C ARG A 264 10.07 25.69 40.66
N ALA A 265 11.22 26.01 40.11
CA ALA A 265 12.29 25.05 39.96
C ALA A 265 12.65 24.51 41.37
N ASP A 266 12.70 23.18 41.48
CA ASP A 266 13.04 22.46 42.71
C ASP A 266 14.35 23.02 43.30
N GLU A 267 14.26 23.86 44.32
CA GLU A 267 15.33 24.02 45.31
C GLU A 267 15.11 22.91 46.36
N LYS A 268 15.90 21.86 46.23
CA LYS A 268 16.25 21.03 47.38
C LYS A 268 17.20 21.85 48.22
N ASP A 269 16.70 22.45 49.31
CA ASP A 269 17.31 22.33 50.63
C ASP A 269 16.48 23.20 51.62
N GLY A 270 16.21 22.62 52.81
CA GLY A 270 15.33 23.15 53.81
C GLY A 270 15.84 24.41 54.43
N ASP A 271 14.94 25.31 54.75
CA ASP A 271 14.64 25.81 56.07
C ASP A 271 13.45 26.81 55.98
N GLY A 272 12.56 26.72 56.94
CA GLY A 272 11.35 27.57 57.00
C GLY A 272 11.65 29.01 57.31
N GLY A 273 11.31 29.89 56.40
CA GLY A 273 11.26 31.33 56.64
C GLY A 273 10.09 31.94 55.89
N VAL A 274 9.05 32.33 56.62
CA VAL A 274 7.98 33.22 56.19
C VAL A 274 8.59 34.53 55.75
N ILE A 275 8.49 34.92 54.50
CA ILE A 275 8.76 36.30 54.06
C ILE A 275 7.47 36.90 53.53
N ASP A 276 7.08 37.97 54.24
CA ASP A 276 5.95 38.82 54.02
C ASP A 276 5.97 39.51 52.64
N ASP A 277 4.81 39.77 52.11
CA ASP A 277 4.46 40.62 50.96
C ASP A 277 5.35 41.86 50.80
N VAL A 278 5.98 42.01 49.65
CA VAL A 278 6.47 43.30 49.16
C VAL A 278 6.21 43.48 47.68
N ASN A 279 5.34 44.44 47.43
CA ASN A 279 5.10 45.21 46.19
C ASN A 279 4.52 44.52 44.95
N GLY A 280 3.24 44.87 44.78
CA GLY A 280 2.50 44.74 43.55
C GLY A 280 3.10 45.55 42.39
N ASP A 281 3.85 44.88 41.55
CA ASP A 281 3.85 45.19 40.13
C ASP A 281 2.77 44.33 39.48
N GLU A 282 1.74 44.99 38.93
CA GLU A 282 0.73 44.36 38.08
C GLU A 282 1.49 43.70 36.91
N VAL A 283 1.86 42.44 37.10
CA VAL A 283 2.09 41.54 35.99
C VAL A 283 0.76 41.47 35.28
N LEU A 284 0.66 42.08 34.11
CA LEU A 284 -0.41 41.84 33.17
C LEU A 284 -0.32 40.34 32.77
N ALA A 285 -0.85 39.51 33.69
CA ALA A 285 -1.12 38.12 33.39
C ALA A 285 -2.10 38.15 32.21
N MET A 286 -1.65 37.72 31.06
CA MET A 286 -2.57 37.41 29.94
C MET A 286 -3.42 36.23 30.39
N GLU A 287 -4.52 36.51 31.08
CA GLU A 287 -5.51 35.52 31.49
C GLU A 287 -6.06 34.90 30.20
N VAL A 288 -5.66 33.68 29.92
CA VAL A 288 -6.36 32.84 28.96
C VAL A 288 -7.71 32.54 29.63
N ASP A 289 -8.81 33.03 29.07
CA ASP A 289 -10.14 32.67 29.52
C ASP A 289 -10.32 31.13 29.42
N PRO A 290 -10.39 30.40 30.54
CA PRO A 290 -10.55 28.96 30.53
C PRO A 290 -11.79 28.49 29.75
N ALA A 291 -12.79 29.35 29.59
CA ALA A 291 -14.00 29.05 28.82
C ALA A 291 -13.75 28.97 27.30
N THR A 292 -12.60 29.44 26.82
CA THR A 292 -12.23 29.37 25.40
C THR A 292 -11.50 28.06 25.03
N LEU A 293 -11.09 27.29 26.04
CA LEU A 293 -10.40 26.00 25.82
C LEU A 293 -11.41 24.87 25.59
N PRO A 294 -11.09 23.89 24.73
CA PRO A 294 -11.93 22.72 24.55
C PRO A 294 -12.08 21.94 25.87
N GLU A 295 -13.26 21.35 26.10
CA GLU A 295 -13.53 20.51 27.26
C GLU A 295 -12.47 19.41 27.39
N GLY A 296 -11.82 19.31 28.56
CA GLY A 296 -10.74 18.36 28.84
C GLY A 296 -9.34 18.79 28.34
N CYS A 297 -9.17 20.05 27.92
CA CYS A 297 -7.88 20.67 27.62
C CYS A 297 -7.62 21.84 28.57
N GLY A 298 -6.56 21.71 29.41
CA GLY A 298 -6.10 22.77 30.31
C GLY A 298 -4.89 23.55 29.79
N LEU A 299 -4.38 23.23 28.60
CA LEU A 299 -3.15 23.80 28.04
C LEU A 299 -3.46 24.72 26.85
N PRO A 300 -3.20 26.05 26.97
CA PRO A 300 -3.63 27.05 25.97
C PRO A 300 -3.05 26.83 24.57
N HIS A 301 -1.81 26.39 24.49
CA HIS A 301 -1.10 26.22 23.22
C HIS A 301 -1.29 24.81 22.58
N ALA A 302 -1.96 23.88 23.30
CA ALA A 302 -2.13 22.50 22.81
C ALA A 302 -2.86 22.42 21.46
N ARG A 303 -3.89 23.25 21.26
CA ARG A 303 -4.67 23.29 20.02
C ARG A 303 -3.82 23.60 18.79
N SER A 304 -2.84 24.49 18.92
CA SER A 304 -2.00 24.97 17.82
C SER A 304 -0.76 24.10 17.60
N LEU A 305 -0.22 23.46 18.65
CA LEU A 305 1.09 22.84 18.62
C LEU A 305 1.10 21.32 18.81
N LEU A 306 0.04 20.70 19.39
CA LEU A 306 0.03 19.26 19.70
C LEU A 306 0.20 18.39 18.45
N SER A 307 -0.33 18.80 17.30
CA SER A 307 -0.18 18.07 16.04
C SER A 307 1.29 17.88 15.63
N PHE A 308 2.14 18.87 15.93
CA PHE A 308 3.57 18.81 15.62
C PHE A 308 4.31 17.82 16.51
N LEU A 309 3.96 17.78 17.79
CA LEU A 309 4.52 16.83 18.73
C LEU A 309 4.08 15.39 18.41
N LEU A 310 2.80 15.20 18.06
CA LEU A 310 2.26 13.90 17.63
C LEU A 310 2.89 13.42 16.31
N ALA A 311 3.18 14.33 15.38
CA ALA A 311 3.92 13.99 14.17
C ALA A 311 5.32 13.46 14.48
N GLY A 312 5.95 13.96 15.55
CA GLY A 312 7.25 13.50 16.03
C GLY A 312 7.25 12.05 16.52
N VAL A 313 6.14 11.52 17.03
CA VAL A 313 6.04 10.12 17.46
C VAL A 313 6.27 9.15 16.29
N ALA A 314 5.84 9.51 15.09
CA ALA A 314 6.05 8.73 13.88
C ALA A 314 7.32 9.17 13.09
N ASP A 315 8.32 9.78 13.75
CA ASP A 315 9.59 10.16 13.12
C ASP A 315 10.26 8.95 12.46
N PRO A 316 10.85 9.10 11.26
CA PRO A 316 11.61 8.04 10.61
C PRO A 316 12.79 7.50 11.44
N VAL A 317 13.32 8.31 12.33
CA VAL A 317 14.38 7.91 13.27
C VAL A 317 13.72 7.45 14.57
N GLU A 318 13.80 6.17 14.86
CA GLU A 318 13.16 5.52 16.00
C GLU A 318 13.45 6.23 17.33
N ALA A 319 14.70 6.61 17.57
CA ALA A 319 15.10 7.34 18.79
C ALA A 319 14.34 8.68 18.97
N ASN A 320 14.07 9.39 17.88
CA ASN A 320 13.25 10.60 17.91
C ASN A 320 11.79 10.27 18.22
N GLY A 321 11.25 9.20 17.63
CA GLY A 321 9.88 8.73 17.89
C GLY A 321 9.66 8.35 19.34
N VAL A 322 10.56 7.57 19.92
CA VAL A 322 10.53 7.18 21.35
C VAL A 322 10.59 8.42 22.25
N LYS A 323 11.49 9.36 21.94
CA LYS A 323 11.61 10.62 22.69
C LYS A 323 10.35 11.48 22.57
N ALA A 324 9.78 11.61 21.38
CA ALA A 324 8.56 12.36 21.17
C ALA A 324 7.36 11.72 21.90
N LEU A 325 7.26 10.38 21.92
CA LEU A 325 6.25 9.69 22.70
C LEU A 325 6.35 10.01 24.19
N ALA A 326 7.55 9.94 24.76
CA ALA A 326 7.76 10.31 26.17
C ALA A 326 7.37 11.78 26.45
N LEU A 327 7.64 12.67 25.50
CA LEU A 327 7.23 14.09 25.60
C LEU A 327 5.69 14.24 25.52
N VAL A 328 4.99 13.50 24.67
CA VAL A 328 3.50 13.50 24.63
C VAL A 328 2.93 13.02 25.96
N GLU A 329 3.53 11.99 26.56
CA GLU A 329 3.12 11.47 27.87
C GLU A 329 3.31 12.54 28.96
N ALA A 330 4.44 13.24 28.97
CA ALA A 330 4.70 14.33 29.92
C ALA A 330 3.73 15.51 29.75
N VAL A 331 3.44 15.90 28.50
CA VAL A 331 2.45 16.95 28.19
C VAL A 331 1.05 16.54 28.62
N GLY A 332 0.69 15.24 28.42
CA GLY A 332 -0.56 14.70 28.93
C GLY A 332 -0.70 14.82 30.46
N ALA A 333 0.38 14.48 31.18
CA ALA A 333 0.41 14.64 32.66
C ALA A 333 0.30 16.11 33.08
N ALA A 334 0.95 17.03 32.36
CA ALA A 334 0.83 18.47 32.59
C ALA A 334 -0.61 18.97 32.34
N ASN A 335 -1.30 18.42 31.35
CA ASN A 335 -2.72 18.72 31.09
C ASN A 335 -3.61 18.29 32.26
N ASP A 336 -3.42 17.08 32.77
CA ASP A 336 -4.20 16.60 33.92
C ASP A 336 -3.92 17.45 35.16
N ALA A 337 -2.68 17.85 35.39
CA ALA A 337 -2.31 18.77 36.49
C ALA A 337 -3.02 20.14 36.33
N ALA A 338 -3.04 20.69 35.12
CA ALA A 338 -3.73 21.97 34.83
C ALA A 338 -5.24 21.87 35.00
N LEU A 339 -5.83 20.69 34.84
CA LEU A 339 -7.24 20.41 35.07
C LEU A 339 -7.59 20.02 36.52
N GLY A 340 -6.58 19.89 37.42
CA GLY A 340 -6.77 19.39 38.77
C GLY A 340 -7.20 17.92 38.86
N ILE A 341 -6.85 17.12 37.87
CA ILE A 341 -7.17 15.69 37.84
C ILE A 341 -6.05 14.92 38.52
N ASP A 342 -6.32 14.36 39.70
CA ASP A 342 -5.37 13.49 40.39
C ASP A 342 -5.12 12.22 39.58
N GLY A 343 -3.87 11.92 39.30
CA GLY A 343 -3.43 10.80 38.45
C GLY A 343 -3.77 9.39 38.99
N ASN A 344 -4.53 9.29 40.06
CA ASN A 344 -4.86 8.04 40.76
C ASN A 344 -6.31 7.54 40.49
N ASP A 345 -6.98 8.08 39.44
CA ASP A 345 -8.27 7.53 39.04
C ASP A 345 -8.06 6.16 38.33
N GLY A 346 -7.99 5.11 39.13
CA GLY A 346 -7.80 3.73 38.73
C GLY A 346 -8.87 3.15 37.79
N SER A 347 -9.89 3.95 37.48
CA SER A 347 -11.03 3.58 36.64
C SER A 347 -10.68 3.52 35.14
N THR A 348 -9.61 4.22 34.70
CA THR A 348 -9.28 4.33 33.28
C THR A 348 -8.05 3.50 32.82
N ASN A 349 -7.35 2.87 33.77
CA ASN A 349 -6.20 2.01 33.51
C ASN A 349 -6.57 0.50 33.41
N ALA A 350 -7.85 0.15 33.26
CA ALA A 350 -8.17 -1.24 32.96
C ALA A 350 -7.36 -1.65 31.72
N PRO A 351 -6.61 -2.75 31.80
CA PRO A 351 -5.91 -3.26 30.63
C PRO A 351 -6.99 -3.49 29.56
N GLY A 352 -6.90 -2.77 28.45
CA GLY A 352 -7.62 -3.14 27.25
C GLY A 352 -7.22 -4.58 26.91
N PRO A 353 -8.02 -5.31 26.13
CA PRO A 353 -7.74 -6.71 25.86
C PRO A 353 -6.27 -6.89 25.49
N SER A 354 -5.62 -7.82 26.14
CA SER A 354 -4.18 -8.13 26.10
C SER A 354 -3.63 -8.34 24.68
N GLU A 355 -4.51 -8.55 23.70
CA GLU A 355 -4.19 -8.73 22.29
C GLU A 355 -3.96 -7.41 21.52
N ALA A 356 -4.45 -6.28 22.03
CA ALA A 356 -4.29 -4.98 21.36
C ALA A 356 -2.83 -4.47 21.33
N SER A 357 -1.98 -4.95 22.25
CA SER A 357 -0.57 -4.55 22.29
C SER A 357 0.24 -5.05 21.08
N ALA A 358 -0.17 -6.17 20.46
CA ALA A 358 0.52 -6.74 19.29
C ALA A 358 0.23 -5.99 17.97
N THR A 359 -0.74 -5.07 17.98
CA THR A 359 -1.20 -4.35 16.77
C THR A 359 -0.75 -2.90 16.70
N LEU A 360 -0.10 -2.39 17.76
CA LEU A 360 0.35 -1.01 17.81
C LEU A 360 1.58 -0.79 16.90
N PRO A 361 1.60 0.29 16.11
CA PRO A 361 2.76 0.60 15.27
C PRO A 361 3.93 1.11 16.14
N PRO A 362 5.19 0.92 15.74
CA PRO A 362 6.31 1.57 16.39
C PRO A 362 6.13 3.10 16.41
N PRO A 363 6.59 3.79 17.47
CA PRO A 363 7.37 3.32 18.62
C PRO A 363 6.55 2.85 19.82
N PHE A 364 5.26 2.64 19.68
CA PHE A 364 4.41 2.23 20.80
C PHE A 364 4.78 0.82 21.28
N THR A 365 5.17 0.68 22.53
CA THR A 365 5.43 -0.60 23.19
C THR A 365 4.25 -1.06 24.05
N GLY A 366 3.25 -0.20 24.22
CA GLY A 366 2.06 -0.44 25.01
C GLY A 366 1.02 0.66 24.81
N ARG A 367 -0.10 0.53 25.49
CA ARG A 367 -1.19 1.49 25.46
C ARG A 367 -0.73 2.83 26.05
N PRO A 368 -0.93 3.98 25.37
CA PRO A 368 -0.60 5.30 25.91
C PRO A 368 -1.33 5.61 27.22
N SER A 369 -0.76 6.49 28.05
CA SER A 369 -1.34 6.87 29.34
C SER A 369 -2.76 7.45 29.20
N ALA A 370 -3.53 7.37 30.27
CA ALA A 370 -4.88 7.95 30.30
C ALA A 370 -4.84 9.48 30.11
N ALA A 371 -3.84 10.14 30.67
CA ALA A 371 -3.62 11.58 30.56
C ALA A 371 -3.38 12.01 29.10
N ALA A 372 -2.42 11.38 28.42
CA ALA A 372 -2.11 11.67 27.03
C ALA A 372 -3.32 11.39 26.11
N ARG A 373 -4.03 10.27 26.31
CA ARG A 373 -5.25 9.95 25.56
C ARG A 373 -6.35 10.98 25.81
N ARG A 374 -6.54 11.49 27.03
CA ARG A 374 -7.52 12.54 27.37
C ARG A 374 -7.23 13.81 26.59
N LEU A 375 -5.99 14.28 26.62
CA LEU A 375 -5.57 15.47 25.90
C LEU A 375 -5.81 15.32 24.38
N VAL A 376 -5.39 14.24 23.77
CA VAL A 376 -5.58 14.03 22.33
C VAL A 376 -7.07 13.96 21.97
N ARG A 377 -7.89 13.30 22.81
CA ARG A 377 -9.35 13.18 22.59
C ARG A 377 -10.07 14.52 22.70
N SER A 378 -9.65 15.41 23.59
CA SER A 378 -10.24 16.76 23.72
C SER A 378 -10.04 17.58 22.43
N LEU A 379 -8.96 17.35 21.69
CA LEU A 379 -8.60 18.04 20.46
C LEU A 379 -8.86 17.22 19.18
N LEU A 380 -9.45 16.01 19.30
CA LEU A 380 -9.59 15.06 18.20
C LEU A 380 -10.22 15.64 16.92
N PRO A 381 -11.30 16.46 16.97
CA PRO A 381 -11.88 17.01 15.76
C PRO A 381 -10.94 17.92 14.95
N SER A 382 -10.12 18.72 15.64
CA SER A 382 -9.15 19.60 14.99
C SER A 382 -7.94 18.84 14.45
N LEU A 383 -7.41 17.90 15.25
CA LEU A 383 -6.27 17.05 14.88
C LEU A 383 -6.60 16.16 13.67
N THR A 384 -7.78 15.53 13.68
CA THR A 384 -8.22 14.69 12.56
C THR A 384 -8.39 15.50 11.28
N ARG A 385 -9.04 16.67 11.36
CA ARG A 385 -9.23 17.55 10.20
C ARG A 385 -7.89 17.98 9.61
N GLY A 386 -6.93 18.36 10.45
CA GLY A 386 -5.58 18.75 10.01
C GLY A 386 -4.84 17.60 9.32
N ALA A 387 -4.81 16.43 9.97
CA ALA A 387 -4.14 15.25 9.41
C ALA A 387 -4.76 14.80 8.06
N LEU A 388 -6.09 14.80 7.95
CA LEU A 388 -6.78 14.47 6.69
C LEU A 388 -6.54 15.53 5.58
N ALA A 389 -6.38 16.80 5.94
CA ALA A 389 -5.98 17.84 4.99
C ALA A 389 -4.55 17.57 4.47
N ASP A 390 -3.62 17.23 5.36
CA ASP A 390 -2.23 16.90 4.98
C ASP A 390 -2.15 15.65 4.09
N VAL A 391 -2.97 14.63 4.31
CA VAL A 391 -3.06 13.43 3.45
C VAL A 391 -3.51 13.76 2.01
N ARG A 392 -4.24 14.84 1.81
CA ARG A 392 -4.71 15.30 0.48
C ARG A 392 -3.75 16.26 -0.23
N GLU A 393 -2.65 16.61 0.42
CA GLU A 393 -1.73 17.60 -0.12
C GLU A 393 -1.04 17.17 -1.42
N TRP A 394 -0.60 18.15 -2.19
CA TRP A 394 0.04 17.95 -3.49
C TRP A 394 1.36 17.18 -3.39
N THR A 395 2.20 17.45 -2.39
CA THR A 395 3.52 16.83 -2.26
C THR A 395 3.44 15.49 -1.53
N SER A 396 4.13 14.47 -2.04
CA SER A 396 4.20 13.15 -1.41
C SER A 396 4.74 13.22 0.02
N GLY A 397 5.71 14.11 0.28
CA GLY A 397 6.27 14.31 1.62
C GLY A 397 5.22 14.77 2.64
N GLN A 398 4.32 15.70 2.26
CA GLN A 398 3.22 16.16 3.12
C GLN A 398 2.17 15.07 3.30
N ARG A 399 1.78 14.36 2.22
CA ARG A 399 0.85 13.23 2.30
C ARG A 399 1.36 12.15 3.25
N ASN A 400 2.64 11.80 3.14
CA ASN A 400 3.27 10.81 4.03
C ASN A 400 3.31 11.28 5.50
N ALA A 401 3.66 12.54 5.75
CA ALA A 401 3.62 13.13 7.09
C ALA A 401 2.20 13.12 7.66
N GLY A 402 1.19 13.49 6.87
CA GLY A 402 -0.22 13.44 7.24
C GLY A 402 -0.69 12.02 7.58
N ALA A 403 -0.31 11.03 6.78
CA ALA A 403 -0.65 9.62 7.01
C ALA A 403 -0.03 9.07 8.31
N ARG A 404 1.23 9.45 8.59
CA ARG A 404 1.91 9.10 9.85
C ARG A 404 1.23 9.75 11.05
N LEU A 405 0.95 11.05 10.97
CA LEU A 405 0.25 11.78 12.01
C LEU A 405 -1.13 11.18 12.27
N LEU A 406 -1.89 10.83 11.21
CA LEU A 406 -3.18 10.20 11.33
C LEU A 406 -3.10 8.89 12.11
N GLY A 407 -2.16 8.00 11.78
CA GLY A 407 -1.92 6.76 12.51
C GLY A 407 -1.64 7.00 13.99
N THR A 408 -0.80 7.99 14.32
CA THR A 408 -0.49 8.38 15.69
C THR A 408 -1.72 8.88 16.45
N ILE A 409 -2.49 9.79 15.86
CA ILE A 409 -3.73 10.32 16.47
C ILE A 409 -4.69 9.18 16.82
N LEU A 410 -4.88 8.22 15.91
CA LEU A 410 -5.81 7.12 16.10
C LEU A 410 -5.41 6.18 17.25
N VAL A 411 -4.11 5.98 17.49
CA VAL A 411 -3.62 5.20 18.65
C VAL A 411 -4.03 5.84 19.98
N PHE A 412 -3.94 7.16 20.09
CA PHE A 412 -4.39 7.86 21.29
C PHE A 412 -5.92 7.99 21.37
N ALA A 413 -6.59 8.19 20.24
CA ALA A 413 -8.03 8.39 20.18
C ALA A 413 -8.83 7.13 20.51
N GLU A 414 -8.34 5.95 20.11
CA GLU A 414 -8.99 4.66 20.28
C GLU A 414 -10.48 4.69 19.83
N SER A 415 -11.41 4.22 20.67
CA SER A 415 -12.85 4.20 20.37
C SER A 415 -13.50 5.58 20.16
N ALA A 416 -12.86 6.67 20.62
CA ALA A 416 -13.36 8.02 20.37
C ALA A 416 -13.37 8.40 18.87
N SER A 417 -12.56 7.70 18.06
CA SER A 417 -12.52 7.84 16.59
C SER A 417 -13.86 7.48 15.92
N SER A 418 -14.76 6.75 16.62
CA SER A 418 -16.06 6.34 16.08
C SER A 418 -16.92 7.50 15.58
N LYS A 419 -16.77 8.69 16.15
CA LYS A 419 -17.50 9.90 15.75
C LYS A 419 -17.06 10.48 14.40
N HIS A 420 -15.91 10.06 13.86
CA HIS A 420 -15.30 10.60 12.65
C HIS A 420 -15.11 9.53 11.55
N LEU A 421 -15.70 8.33 11.70
CA LEU A 421 -15.46 7.18 10.82
C LEU A 421 -15.77 7.46 9.35
N GLY A 422 -16.82 8.18 9.05
CA GLY A 422 -17.21 8.47 7.66
C GLY A 422 -16.10 9.19 6.89
N ASP A 423 -15.56 10.25 7.47
CA ASP A 423 -14.46 11.01 6.86
C ASP A 423 -13.15 10.22 6.87
N LEU A 424 -12.85 9.51 7.97
CA LEU A 424 -11.63 8.72 8.14
C LEU A 424 -11.57 7.60 7.09
N ILE A 425 -12.59 6.76 6.99
CA ILE A 425 -12.61 5.63 6.07
C ILE A 425 -12.57 6.13 4.62
N LYS A 426 -13.33 7.16 4.28
CA LYS A 426 -13.33 7.78 2.96
C LYS A 426 -11.93 8.20 2.52
N GLU A 427 -11.22 8.93 3.36
CA GLU A 427 -9.89 9.46 3.01
C GLU A 427 -8.82 8.37 3.04
N ILE A 428 -8.90 7.41 3.96
CA ILE A 428 -8.02 6.25 3.98
C ILE A 428 -8.20 5.42 2.69
N VAL A 429 -9.43 5.17 2.25
CA VAL A 429 -9.71 4.47 0.99
C VAL A 429 -9.13 5.21 -0.21
N ALA A 430 -9.25 6.54 -0.25
CA ALA A 430 -8.67 7.35 -1.31
C ALA A 430 -7.13 7.28 -1.32
N ALA A 431 -6.51 7.36 -0.14
CA ALA A 431 -5.05 7.39 0.01
C ALA A 431 -4.37 6.02 -0.11
N VAL A 432 -5.08 4.90 0.00
CA VAL A 432 -4.54 3.56 -0.29
C VAL A 432 -4.07 3.44 -1.75
N GLY A 433 -4.69 4.18 -2.67
CA GLY A 433 -4.29 4.22 -4.08
C GLY A 433 -3.21 5.24 -4.41
N ASP A 434 -2.53 5.81 -3.41
CA ASP A 434 -1.47 6.81 -3.59
C ASP A 434 -0.28 6.24 -4.38
N ASP A 435 0.33 7.08 -5.21
CA ASP A 435 1.54 6.77 -5.98
C ASP A 435 2.78 6.61 -5.09
N ASP A 436 2.80 7.25 -3.91
CA ASP A 436 3.79 7.03 -2.87
C ASP A 436 3.44 5.81 -2.01
N LYS A 437 4.22 4.75 -2.15
CA LYS A 437 4.00 3.49 -1.43
C LYS A 437 4.06 3.64 0.09
N ASP A 438 4.94 4.51 0.59
CA ASP A 438 5.04 4.75 2.03
C ASP A 438 3.74 5.36 2.58
N THR A 439 3.15 6.30 1.85
CA THR A 439 1.84 6.90 2.20
C THR A 439 0.76 5.83 2.21
N ALA A 440 0.67 5.01 1.16
CA ALA A 440 -0.29 3.91 1.07
C ALA A 440 -0.16 2.91 2.24
N GLU A 441 1.06 2.51 2.60
CA GLU A 441 1.31 1.62 3.74
C GLU A 441 0.91 2.25 5.08
N ARG A 442 1.18 3.55 5.27
CA ARG A 442 0.85 4.27 6.52
C ARG A 442 -0.66 4.38 6.72
N VAL A 443 -1.43 4.64 5.68
CA VAL A 443 -2.89 4.69 5.81
C VAL A 443 -3.50 3.30 6.06
N VAL A 444 -2.88 2.22 5.56
CA VAL A 444 -3.27 0.84 5.91
C VAL A 444 -3.00 0.55 7.40
N ILE A 445 -1.90 1.07 7.97
CA ILE A 445 -1.64 0.99 9.40
C ILE A 445 -2.74 1.76 10.18
N ALA A 446 -3.11 2.95 9.73
CA ALA A 446 -4.21 3.72 10.32
C ALA A 446 -5.54 2.93 10.29
N ALA A 447 -5.85 2.26 9.18
CA ALA A 447 -7.01 1.37 9.08
C ALA A 447 -6.97 0.22 10.11
N ARG A 448 -5.80 -0.40 10.31
CA ARG A 448 -5.63 -1.44 11.36
C ARG A 448 -5.87 -0.88 12.76
N VAL A 449 -5.35 0.30 13.06
CA VAL A 449 -5.60 0.93 14.37
C VAL A 449 -7.09 1.17 14.59
N LEU A 450 -7.82 1.65 13.56
CA LEU A 450 -9.28 1.78 13.63
C LEU A 450 -9.98 0.43 13.87
N GLY A 451 -9.61 -0.60 13.12
CA GLY A 451 -10.20 -1.94 13.25
C GLY A 451 -9.99 -2.56 14.62
N ALA A 452 -8.83 -2.27 15.27
CA ALA A 452 -8.50 -2.79 16.60
C ALA A 452 -9.26 -2.09 17.74
N HIS A 453 -9.53 -0.79 17.59
CA HIS A 453 -10.06 0.02 18.69
C HIS A 453 -11.54 0.40 18.55
N VAL A 454 -12.10 0.31 17.34
CA VAL A 454 -13.51 0.64 17.09
C VAL A 454 -14.30 -0.63 16.79
N SER A 455 -15.49 -0.77 17.41
CA SER A 455 -16.35 -1.93 17.17
C SER A 455 -16.74 -2.07 15.69
N PRO A 456 -16.71 -3.28 15.13
CA PRO A 456 -17.16 -3.56 13.76
C PRO A 456 -18.58 -3.04 13.45
N SER A 457 -19.46 -2.99 14.45
CA SER A 457 -20.81 -2.45 14.28
C SER A 457 -20.87 -1.00 13.78
N HIS A 458 -19.81 -0.20 14.00
CA HIS A 458 -19.74 1.20 13.59
C HIS A 458 -19.07 1.37 12.23
N TRP A 459 -18.00 0.62 11.94
CA TRP A 459 -17.21 0.83 10.73
C TRP A 459 -17.59 -0.09 9.56
N LEU A 460 -18.14 -1.30 9.84
CA LEU A 460 -18.43 -2.27 8.79
C LEU A 460 -19.43 -1.77 7.75
N PRO A 461 -20.58 -1.16 8.14
CA PRO A 461 -21.51 -0.62 7.16
C PRO A 461 -20.85 0.43 6.24
N ILE A 462 -20.05 1.34 6.84
CA ILE A 462 -19.37 2.42 6.10
C ILE A 462 -18.32 1.83 5.11
N ALA A 463 -17.54 0.86 5.57
CA ALA A 463 -16.55 0.22 4.73
C ALA A 463 -17.19 -0.58 3.58
N LEU A 464 -18.32 -1.25 3.84
CA LEU A 464 -19.08 -1.97 2.81
C LEU A 464 -19.70 -1.02 1.78
N ASP A 465 -20.17 0.15 2.18
CA ASP A 465 -20.70 1.16 1.25
C ASP A 465 -19.63 1.57 0.21
N HIS A 466 -18.37 1.71 0.62
CA HIS A 466 -17.26 1.97 -0.31
C HIS A 466 -16.94 0.78 -1.23
N VAL A 467 -17.04 -0.45 -0.72
CA VAL A 467 -16.79 -1.68 -1.50
C VAL A 467 -17.90 -1.89 -2.54
N THR A 468 -19.15 -1.62 -2.17
CA THR A 468 -20.34 -1.91 -2.99
C THR A 468 -20.86 -0.70 -3.76
N ALA A 469 -20.18 0.45 -3.71
CA ALA A 469 -20.58 1.70 -4.34
C ALA A 469 -20.98 1.49 -5.82
N GLU A 470 -22.14 1.96 -6.25
CA GLU A 470 -22.68 1.75 -7.59
C GLU A 470 -21.74 2.26 -8.71
N LYS A 471 -21.10 3.42 -8.50
CA LYS A 471 -20.20 4.07 -9.48
C LYS A 471 -18.71 3.83 -9.23
N GLY A 472 -18.35 2.84 -8.41
CA GLY A 472 -16.95 2.56 -8.09
C GLY A 472 -16.15 1.94 -9.24
N SER A 473 -14.96 2.47 -9.55
CA SER A 473 -14.02 1.83 -10.47
C SER A 473 -13.41 0.56 -9.85
N PRO A 474 -12.86 -0.38 -10.65
CA PRO A 474 -12.16 -1.54 -10.12
C PRO A 474 -11.03 -1.17 -9.16
N ALA A 475 -10.27 -0.11 -9.45
CA ALA A 475 -9.19 0.38 -8.57
C ALA A 475 -9.73 0.91 -7.24
N SER A 476 -10.81 1.72 -7.27
CA SER A 476 -11.44 2.23 -6.04
C SER A 476 -11.99 1.10 -5.17
N ARG A 477 -12.59 0.07 -5.78
CA ARG A 477 -13.08 -1.11 -5.03
C ARG A 477 -11.93 -1.92 -4.44
N ALA A 478 -10.82 -2.06 -5.16
CA ALA A 478 -9.63 -2.71 -4.65
C ALA A 478 -9.08 -1.96 -3.43
N SER A 479 -9.00 -0.61 -3.47
CA SER A 479 -8.60 0.21 -2.33
C SER A 479 -9.54 0.04 -1.13
N ALA A 480 -10.85 0.05 -1.35
CA ALA A 480 -11.83 -0.19 -0.29
C ALA A 480 -11.70 -1.58 0.33
N LEU A 481 -11.44 -2.61 -0.48
CA LEU A 481 -11.17 -3.97 -0.01
C LEU A 481 -9.87 -4.07 0.80
N VAL A 482 -8.81 -3.32 0.42
CA VAL A 482 -7.57 -3.24 1.23
C VAL A 482 -7.87 -2.73 2.63
N VAL A 483 -8.65 -1.64 2.72
CA VAL A 483 -9.04 -1.05 4.02
C VAL A 483 -9.89 -2.01 4.82
N LEU A 484 -10.92 -2.61 4.20
CA LEU A 484 -11.77 -3.60 4.84
C LEU A 484 -10.95 -4.80 5.35
N ALA A 485 -10.08 -5.37 4.51
CA ALA A 485 -9.22 -6.49 4.91
C ALA A 485 -8.27 -6.12 6.05
N ALA A 486 -7.72 -4.89 6.04
CA ALA A 486 -6.84 -4.40 7.10
C ALA A 486 -7.58 -4.26 8.44
N MET A 487 -8.83 -3.77 8.42
CA MET A 487 -9.66 -3.63 9.62
C MET A 487 -10.12 -4.99 10.14
N LEU A 488 -10.57 -5.89 9.26
CA LEU A 488 -10.98 -7.26 9.62
C LEU A 488 -9.85 -8.05 10.29
N ARG A 489 -8.62 -7.88 9.80
CA ARG A 489 -7.45 -8.61 10.32
C ARG A 489 -7.20 -8.43 11.82
N VAL A 490 -7.58 -7.28 12.35
CA VAL A 490 -7.29 -6.87 13.73
C VAL A 490 -8.56 -6.67 14.57
N ALA A 491 -9.72 -6.92 13.98
CA ALA A 491 -10.98 -6.83 14.70
C ALA A 491 -10.96 -7.77 15.92
N PRO A 492 -11.47 -7.34 17.09
CA PRO A 492 -11.47 -8.17 18.29
C PRO A 492 -12.15 -9.52 18.05
N ALA A 493 -11.58 -10.60 18.58
CA ALA A 493 -12.13 -11.94 18.44
C ALA A 493 -13.60 -11.98 18.88
N GLY A 494 -14.48 -12.60 18.08
CA GLY A 494 -15.91 -12.71 18.36
C GLY A 494 -16.72 -11.42 18.14
N SER A 495 -16.11 -10.31 17.74
CA SER A 495 -16.83 -9.07 17.43
C SER A 495 -17.60 -9.11 16.10
N LEU A 496 -17.24 -10.03 15.20
CA LEU A 496 -17.92 -10.31 13.93
C LEU A 496 -18.88 -11.48 14.13
N ALA A 497 -20.07 -11.26 14.67
CA ALA A 497 -21.05 -12.30 14.94
C ALA A 497 -22.46 -11.90 14.47
N GLY A 498 -23.31 -12.88 14.28
CA GLY A 498 -24.73 -12.68 13.98
C GLY A 498 -24.95 -11.85 12.70
N GLU A 499 -25.68 -10.77 12.82
CA GLU A 499 -26.07 -9.92 11.68
C GLU A 499 -24.87 -9.25 11.01
N LEU A 500 -23.81 -8.92 11.74
CA LEU A 500 -22.61 -8.30 11.15
C LEU A 500 -21.90 -9.25 10.18
N MET A 501 -21.79 -10.52 10.53
CA MET A 501 -21.22 -11.53 9.64
C MET A 501 -22.11 -11.74 8.41
N ALA A 502 -23.42 -11.74 8.58
CA ALA A 502 -24.36 -11.84 7.46
C ALA A 502 -24.26 -10.63 6.51
N GLN A 503 -24.19 -9.41 7.04
CA GLN A 503 -24.00 -8.19 6.27
C GLN A 503 -22.65 -8.21 5.51
N LEU A 504 -21.57 -8.61 6.19
CA LEU A 504 -20.26 -8.74 5.56
C LEU A 504 -20.29 -9.73 4.40
N ALA A 505 -20.81 -10.94 4.64
CA ALA A 505 -20.87 -11.98 3.63
C ALA A 505 -21.75 -11.58 2.43
N ALA A 506 -22.88 -10.94 2.66
CA ALA A 506 -23.76 -10.42 1.60
C ALA A 506 -23.09 -9.28 0.81
N GLY A 507 -22.44 -8.35 1.50
CA GLY A 507 -21.69 -7.24 0.85
C GLY A 507 -20.55 -7.72 -0.05
N LEU A 508 -19.79 -8.73 0.39
CA LEU A 508 -18.72 -9.35 -0.39
C LEU A 508 -19.24 -10.18 -1.58
N GLN A 509 -20.53 -10.49 -1.62
CA GLN A 509 -21.23 -11.12 -2.77
C GLN A 509 -21.98 -10.15 -3.69
N SER A 510 -21.85 -8.84 -3.47
CA SER A 510 -22.60 -7.86 -4.26
C SER A 510 -22.35 -8.01 -5.76
N GLU A 511 -23.37 -7.69 -6.59
CA GLU A 511 -23.26 -7.72 -8.04
C GLU A 511 -22.16 -6.80 -8.56
N HIS A 512 -21.98 -5.66 -7.91
CA HIS A 512 -20.93 -4.70 -8.24
C HIS A 512 -19.51 -5.24 -8.05
N LEU A 513 -19.27 -6.11 -7.08
CA LEU A 513 -17.99 -6.83 -6.94
C LEU A 513 -17.85 -7.94 -7.97
N ARG A 514 -18.92 -8.70 -8.20
CA ARG A 514 -18.92 -9.78 -9.21
C ARG A 514 -18.58 -9.28 -10.60
N SER A 515 -19.08 -8.12 -10.99
CA SER A 515 -18.83 -7.51 -12.32
C SER A 515 -17.39 -7.10 -12.56
N VAL A 516 -16.58 -6.93 -11.52
CA VAL A 516 -15.16 -6.51 -11.58
C VAL A 516 -14.18 -7.57 -11.07
N MET A 517 -14.65 -8.79 -10.84
CA MET A 517 -13.84 -9.88 -10.28
C MET A 517 -12.68 -10.31 -11.20
N ASP A 518 -12.75 -9.99 -12.47
CA ASP A 518 -11.67 -10.27 -13.43
C ASP A 518 -10.47 -9.36 -13.25
N HIS A 519 -10.62 -8.26 -12.49
CA HIS A 519 -9.50 -7.37 -12.19
C HIS A 519 -8.59 -7.98 -11.09
N PRO A 520 -7.28 -8.20 -11.37
CA PRO A 520 -6.38 -8.92 -10.45
C PRO A 520 -6.31 -8.33 -9.05
N ALA A 521 -6.24 -6.99 -8.94
CA ALA A 521 -6.18 -6.32 -7.64
C ALA A 521 -7.45 -6.56 -6.81
N VAL A 522 -8.64 -6.55 -7.43
CA VAL A 522 -9.91 -6.85 -6.75
C VAL A 522 -9.92 -8.28 -6.23
N ARG A 523 -9.51 -9.26 -7.06
CA ARG A 523 -9.41 -10.66 -6.64
C ARG A 523 -8.52 -10.85 -5.42
N THR A 524 -7.30 -10.29 -5.48
CA THR A 524 -6.32 -10.41 -4.39
C THR A 524 -6.86 -9.83 -3.08
N GLN A 525 -7.47 -8.66 -3.14
CA GLN A 525 -7.96 -7.99 -1.93
C GLN A 525 -9.27 -8.59 -1.43
N LEU A 526 -10.13 -9.09 -2.31
CA LEU A 526 -11.33 -9.83 -1.92
C LEU A 526 -10.96 -11.14 -1.19
N LEU A 527 -9.98 -11.86 -1.71
CA LEU A 527 -9.45 -13.05 -1.04
C LEU A 527 -8.92 -12.71 0.36
N ALA A 528 -8.15 -11.64 0.49
CA ALA A 528 -7.63 -11.19 1.78
C ALA A 528 -8.76 -10.81 2.76
N ALA A 529 -9.79 -10.10 2.28
CA ALA A 529 -10.95 -9.73 3.10
C ALA A 529 -11.74 -10.96 3.57
N LEU A 530 -12.01 -11.91 2.68
CA LEU A 530 -12.70 -13.16 3.01
C LEU A 530 -11.91 -14.01 4.00
N THR A 531 -10.61 -14.17 3.79
CA THR A 531 -9.73 -14.94 4.69
C THR A 531 -9.73 -14.30 6.09
N ASN A 532 -9.58 -12.98 6.18
CA ASN A 532 -9.61 -12.27 7.46
C ASN A 532 -11.00 -12.34 8.13
N ALA A 533 -12.09 -12.32 7.33
CA ALA A 533 -13.45 -12.50 7.84
C ALA A 533 -13.64 -13.89 8.46
N VAL A 534 -13.10 -14.93 7.82
CA VAL A 534 -13.17 -16.32 8.32
C VAL A 534 -12.37 -16.47 9.62
N VAL A 535 -11.14 -15.93 9.64
CA VAL A 535 -10.27 -15.99 10.84
C VAL A 535 -10.90 -15.22 12.01
N GLY A 536 -11.40 -14.00 11.76
CA GLY A 536 -12.00 -13.15 12.81
C GLY A 536 -13.38 -13.64 13.27
N GLY A 537 -14.14 -14.26 12.38
CA GLY A 537 -15.48 -14.75 12.66
C GLY A 537 -15.53 -16.11 13.36
N GLY A 538 -14.57 -16.99 13.08
CA GLY A 538 -14.56 -18.35 13.61
C GLY A 538 -15.91 -19.05 13.42
N THR A 539 -16.48 -19.63 14.48
CA THR A 539 -17.78 -20.34 14.42
C THR A 539 -18.97 -19.45 14.04
N ALA A 540 -18.85 -18.13 14.15
CA ALA A 540 -19.89 -17.20 13.70
C ALA A 540 -20.04 -17.17 12.17
N CYS A 541 -19.12 -17.77 11.42
CA CYS A 541 -19.22 -17.95 9.96
C CYS A 541 -20.28 -18.97 9.54
N GLU A 542 -20.65 -19.90 10.42
CA GLU A 542 -21.53 -21.04 10.04
C GLU A 542 -22.89 -20.58 9.48
N PRO A 543 -23.64 -19.63 10.06
CA PRO A 543 -24.89 -19.15 9.49
C PRO A 543 -24.72 -18.43 8.13
N ALA A 544 -23.57 -17.82 7.89
CA ALA A 544 -23.24 -17.11 6.65
C ALA A 544 -22.41 -17.94 5.67
N SER A 545 -22.17 -19.23 5.99
CA SER A 545 -21.27 -20.11 5.25
C SER A 545 -21.63 -20.26 3.77
N GLY A 546 -22.91 -20.22 3.41
CA GLY A 546 -23.34 -20.29 2.02
C GLY A 546 -22.87 -19.10 1.18
N HIS A 547 -22.94 -17.88 1.71
CA HIS A 547 -22.46 -16.67 1.04
C HIS A 547 -20.93 -16.64 0.93
N LEU A 548 -20.24 -16.95 2.02
CA LEU A 548 -18.77 -17.00 2.06
C LEU A 548 -18.22 -18.07 1.13
N PHE A 549 -18.80 -19.29 1.17
CA PHE A 549 -18.42 -20.37 0.30
C PHE A 549 -18.60 -20.03 -1.18
N ARG A 550 -19.72 -19.43 -1.55
CA ARG A 550 -19.95 -18.98 -2.93
C ARG A 550 -18.92 -17.94 -3.37
N SER A 551 -18.54 -17.00 -2.51
CA SER A 551 -17.51 -16.00 -2.82
C SER A 551 -16.15 -16.65 -3.06
N PHE A 552 -15.74 -17.59 -2.21
CA PHE A 552 -14.50 -18.35 -2.44
C PHE A 552 -14.55 -19.21 -3.70
N LEU A 553 -15.71 -19.82 -4.00
CA LEU A 553 -15.90 -20.61 -5.21
C LEU A 553 -15.79 -19.75 -6.47
N GLN A 554 -16.33 -18.54 -6.45
CA GLN A 554 -16.19 -17.56 -7.54
C GLN A 554 -14.75 -17.08 -7.71
N LEU A 555 -14.03 -16.85 -6.60
CA LEU A 555 -12.60 -16.52 -6.67
C LEU A 555 -11.78 -17.67 -7.25
N ARG A 556 -12.04 -18.91 -6.82
CA ARG A 556 -11.39 -20.10 -7.36
C ARG A 556 -11.65 -20.24 -8.87
N ALA A 557 -12.87 -19.95 -9.29
CA ALA A 557 -13.24 -19.91 -10.69
C ALA A 557 -12.47 -18.84 -11.49
N ALA A 558 -12.26 -17.67 -10.90
CA ALA A 558 -11.51 -16.58 -11.51
C ALA A 558 -9.99 -16.81 -11.53
N GLU A 559 -9.44 -17.59 -10.60
CA GLU A 559 -8.02 -18.00 -10.60
C GLU A 559 -7.70 -18.89 -11.80
N GLY A 560 -8.66 -19.75 -12.23
CA GLY A 560 -8.52 -20.63 -13.40
C GLY A 560 -8.69 -19.92 -14.76
N GLY A 561 -9.44 -18.83 -14.82
CA GLY A 561 -9.82 -18.14 -16.05
C GLY A 561 -8.68 -17.43 -16.80
N THR A 562 -7.53 -17.21 -16.18
CA THR A 562 -6.38 -16.55 -16.84
C THR A 562 -5.65 -17.44 -17.88
N ALA A 563 -5.92 -18.73 -17.86
CA ALA A 563 -5.34 -19.68 -18.84
C ALA A 563 -6.09 -19.74 -20.18
N VAL A 564 -7.28 -19.11 -20.30
CA VAL A 564 -8.16 -19.24 -21.49
C VAL A 564 -7.99 -18.10 -22.50
N THR A 565 -7.35 -16.99 -22.15
CA THR A 565 -7.30 -15.77 -22.97
C THR A 565 -6.22 -15.72 -24.05
N ALA A 566 -5.37 -16.73 -24.16
CA ALA A 566 -4.30 -16.75 -25.17
C ALA A 566 -4.62 -17.71 -26.33
N VAL A 567 -5.71 -17.50 -27.03
CA VAL A 567 -5.80 -17.90 -28.44
C VAL A 567 -5.31 -16.71 -29.25
N SER A 568 -4.00 -16.53 -29.32
CA SER A 568 -3.40 -15.61 -30.28
C SER A 568 -3.73 -16.11 -31.69
N ALA A 569 -4.31 -15.25 -32.50
CA ALA A 569 -4.80 -15.52 -33.82
C ALA A 569 -3.69 -15.77 -34.87
N GLU A 570 -2.41 -15.86 -34.47
CA GLU A 570 -1.27 -15.85 -35.41
C GLU A 570 -0.41 -17.12 -35.43
N ASP A 571 -0.41 -17.92 -34.37
CA ASP A 571 0.33 -19.17 -34.38
C ASP A 571 -0.60 -20.37 -34.24
N GLY A 572 -0.72 -21.16 -35.33
CA GLY A 572 -1.57 -22.34 -35.43
C GLY A 572 -1.09 -23.53 -34.56
N VAL A 573 -0.54 -23.26 -33.41
CA VAL A 573 -0.27 -24.24 -32.36
C VAL A 573 -1.33 -23.99 -31.28
N ALA A 574 -2.31 -24.86 -31.20
CA ALA A 574 -3.20 -24.98 -30.07
C ALA A 574 -2.32 -25.29 -28.84
N ASP A 575 -1.92 -24.24 -28.15
CA ASP A 575 -1.35 -24.41 -26.81
C ASP A 575 -2.42 -25.09 -25.97
N GLN A 576 -2.13 -26.31 -25.60
CA GLN A 576 -2.99 -27.20 -24.84
C GLN A 576 -3.02 -26.77 -23.36
N SER A 577 -3.24 -25.50 -23.08
CA SER A 577 -3.61 -25.08 -21.73
C SER A 577 -5.02 -25.64 -21.47
N ARG A 578 -5.03 -26.85 -20.97
CA ARG A 578 -6.21 -27.54 -20.47
C ARG A 578 -6.88 -26.61 -19.47
N GLY A 579 -8.12 -26.24 -19.70
CA GLY A 579 -8.90 -25.36 -18.84
C GLY A 579 -9.27 -26.02 -17.51
N GLY A 580 -8.26 -26.45 -16.75
CA GLY A 580 -8.42 -26.96 -15.41
C GLY A 580 -8.27 -25.85 -14.38
N LEU A 581 -8.97 -25.99 -13.25
CA LEU A 581 -8.66 -25.17 -12.08
C LEU A 581 -7.20 -25.37 -11.67
N PRO A 582 -6.52 -24.33 -11.14
CA PRO A 582 -5.20 -24.52 -10.57
C PRO A 582 -5.26 -25.57 -9.46
N PRO A 583 -4.17 -26.35 -9.24
CA PRO A 583 -4.11 -27.31 -8.16
C PRO A 583 -4.53 -26.66 -6.84
N ALA A 584 -5.30 -27.39 -6.00
CA ALA A 584 -5.79 -26.88 -4.72
C ALA A 584 -4.67 -26.33 -3.84
N GLU A 585 -3.48 -26.94 -3.92
CA GLU A 585 -2.28 -26.55 -3.18
C GLU A 585 -1.76 -25.16 -3.54
N SER A 586 -1.96 -24.71 -4.78
CA SER A 586 -1.53 -23.39 -5.26
C SER A 586 -2.63 -22.34 -5.22
N SER A 587 -3.89 -22.73 -5.04
CA SER A 587 -5.04 -21.82 -5.02
C SER A 587 -5.28 -21.24 -3.62
N GLY A 588 -5.24 -19.90 -3.52
CA GLY A 588 -5.61 -19.20 -2.30
C GLY A 588 -7.08 -19.37 -1.94
N ALA A 589 -7.96 -19.39 -2.94
CA ALA A 589 -9.38 -19.57 -2.73
C ALA A 589 -9.73 -21.00 -2.28
N ALA A 590 -9.02 -22.02 -2.76
CA ALA A 590 -9.22 -23.39 -2.29
C ALA A 590 -8.88 -23.53 -0.80
N ARG A 591 -7.72 -22.97 -0.37
CA ARG A 591 -7.35 -22.91 1.04
C ARG A 591 -8.39 -22.16 1.87
N GLY A 592 -8.92 -21.07 1.36
CA GLY A 592 -9.98 -20.30 2.03
C GLY A 592 -11.28 -21.12 2.21
N ILE A 593 -11.61 -22.05 1.30
CA ILE A 593 -12.73 -22.98 1.44
C ILE A 593 -12.45 -23.97 2.60
N ASP A 594 -11.23 -24.50 2.70
CA ASP A 594 -10.85 -25.40 3.79
C ASP A 594 -10.83 -24.67 5.14
N ASP A 595 -10.28 -23.44 5.19
CA ASP A 595 -10.30 -22.59 6.39
C ASP A 595 -11.73 -22.27 6.84
N LEU A 596 -12.65 -21.98 5.89
CA LEU A 596 -14.06 -21.75 6.18
C LEU A 596 -14.72 -22.99 6.77
N ALA A 597 -14.45 -24.17 6.21
CA ALA A 597 -14.98 -25.42 6.74
C ALA A 597 -14.51 -25.65 8.19
N ALA A 598 -13.22 -25.45 8.45
CA ALA A 598 -12.65 -25.56 9.79
C ALA A 598 -13.25 -24.54 10.76
N ALA A 599 -13.41 -23.28 10.34
CA ALA A 599 -14.04 -22.22 11.15
C ALA A 599 -15.50 -22.55 11.50
N CYS A 600 -16.25 -23.16 10.57
CA CYS A 600 -17.63 -23.61 10.79
C CYS A 600 -17.72 -24.89 11.65
N GLY A 601 -16.58 -25.51 12.00
CA GLY A 601 -16.55 -26.76 12.76
C GLY A 601 -16.90 -28.00 11.91
N PHE A 602 -16.76 -27.93 10.57
CA PHE A 602 -16.99 -29.04 9.68
C PHE A 602 -15.78 -29.96 9.58
N ALA A 603 -15.99 -31.25 9.35
CA ALA A 603 -14.90 -32.22 9.26
C ALA A 603 -14.04 -32.02 7.99
N SER A 604 -14.62 -31.48 6.94
CA SER A 604 -13.91 -31.17 5.67
C SER A 604 -14.66 -30.13 4.85
N SER A 605 -13.98 -29.55 3.84
CA SER A 605 -14.63 -28.69 2.85
C SER A 605 -15.77 -29.38 2.08
N GLY A 606 -15.75 -30.71 2.00
CA GLY A 606 -16.84 -31.51 1.40
C GLY A 606 -18.20 -31.25 2.02
N GLU A 607 -18.27 -30.88 3.31
CA GLU A 607 -19.54 -30.53 3.95
C GLU A 607 -20.12 -29.22 3.46
N LEU A 608 -19.26 -28.23 3.13
CA LEU A 608 -19.70 -26.98 2.50
C LEU A 608 -20.34 -27.24 1.13
N TYR A 609 -19.69 -28.06 0.30
CA TYR A 609 -20.26 -28.48 -0.98
C TYR A 609 -21.58 -29.23 -0.73
N SER A 610 -21.63 -30.13 0.24
CA SER A 610 -22.82 -30.91 0.52
C SER A 610 -24.02 -30.07 0.97
N ARG A 611 -23.78 -29.00 1.72
CA ARG A 611 -24.83 -28.08 2.20
C ARG A 611 -25.29 -27.09 1.15
N HIS A 612 -24.37 -26.55 0.32
CA HIS A 612 -24.64 -25.36 -0.47
C HIS A 612 -24.66 -25.59 -2.00
N ALA A 613 -24.20 -26.75 -2.50
CA ALA A 613 -24.18 -27.02 -3.95
C ALA A 613 -25.55 -26.93 -4.61
N GLY A 614 -26.61 -27.48 -3.97
CA GLY A 614 -27.96 -27.42 -4.51
C GLY A 614 -28.50 -26.00 -4.69
N ASP A 615 -28.28 -25.12 -3.68
CA ASP A 615 -28.70 -23.72 -3.72
C ASP A 615 -27.93 -22.93 -4.80
N ILE A 616 -26.63 -23.19 -4.91
CA ILE A 616 -25.78 -22.56 -5.95
C ILE A 616 -26.25 -22.99 -7.33
N LEU A 617 -26.47 -24.28 -7.55
CA LEU A 617 -26.99 -24.79 -8.82
C LEU A 617 -28.39 -24.24 -9.13
N GLY A 618 -29.26 -24.09 -8.12
CA GLY A 618 -30.58 -23.46 -8.29
C GLY A 618 -30.48 -22.02 -8.80
N GLN A 619 -29.55 -21.24 -8.27
CA GLN A 619 -29.30 -19.88 -8.73
C GLN A 619 -28.68 -19.85 -10.14
N LEU A 620 -27.68 -20.70 -10.40
CA LEU A 620 -27.06 -20.81 -11.72
C LEU A 620 -28.06 -21.26 -12.80
N ALA A 621 -29.04 -22.09 -12.45
CA ALA A 621 -30.10 -22.50 -13.34
C ALA A 621 -30.99 -21.33 -13.77
N VAL A 622 -31.21 -20.35 -12.91
CA VAL A 622 -31.97 -19.12 -13.26
C VAL A 622 -31.12 -18.18 -14.10
N GLU A 623 -29.85 -18.05 -13.81
CA GLU A 623 -28.91 -17.13 -14.46
C GLU A 623 -28.45 -17.65 -15.85
N GLN A 624 -28.50 -18.95 -16.13
CA GLN A 624 -27.85 -19.57 -17.30
C GLN A 624 -28.39 -19.07 -18.66
N ASP A 625 -29.59 -18.58 -18.73
CA ASP A 625 -30.16 -18.05 -20.00
C ASP A 625 -29.43 -16.76 -20.44
N THR A 626 -28.83 -16.03 -19.51
CA THR A 626 -28.07 -14.80 -19.77
C THR A 626 -26.59 -15.04 -20.04
N TRP A 627 -26.12 -16.26 -19.92
CA TRP A 627 -24.67 -16.56 -20.04
C TRP A 627 -24.18 -16.33 -21.48
N MET A 628 -23.03 -15.67 -21.54
CA MET A 628 -22.28 -15.37 -22.74
C MET A 628 -20.81 -15.71 -22.50
N GLY A 629 -20.13 -16.26 -23.49
CA GLY A 629 -18.70 -16.50 -23.49
C GLY A 629 -18.12 -17.09 -22.19
N ASP A 630 -17.12 -16.45 -21.67
CA ASP A 630 -16.45 -16.79 -20.41
C ASP A 630 -17.04 -15.97 -19.25
N CYS A 631 -18.31 -16.20 -18.91
CA CYS A 631 -18.97 -15.45 -17.85
C CYS A 631 -18.74 -16.04 -16.44
N ALA A 632 -18.96 -15.23 -15.42
CA ALA A 632 -18.75 -15.61 -14.01
C ALA A 632 -19.62 -16.81 -13.59
N GLY A 633 -20.88 -16.91 -14.07
CA GLY A 633 -21.78 -18.04 -13.77
C GLY A 633 -21.23 -19.35 -14.30
N GLN A 634 -20.78 -19.38 -15.55
CA GLN A 634 -20.18 -20.55 -16.18
C GLN A 634 -18.90 -20.99 -15.46
N ARG A 635 -18.01 -20.02 -15.13
CA ARG A 635 -16.79 -20.32 -14.36
C ARG A 635 -17.09 -20.86 -12.97
N THR A 636 -18.12 -20.32 -12.31
CA THR A 636 -18.58 -20.81 -10.98
C THR A 636 -19.09 -22.24 -11.09
N LEU A 637 -19.87 -22.57 -12.14
CA LEU A 637 -20.29 -23.95 -12.40
C LEU A 637 -19.08 -24.88 -12.56
N GLY A 638 -18.07 -24.46 -13.33
CA GLY A 638 -16.83 -25.21 -13.52
C GLY A 638 -16.09 -25.45 -12.20
N ALA A 639 -15.94 -24.42 -11.35
CA ALA A 639 -15.32 -24.55 -10.06
C ALA A 639 -16.09 -25.48 -9.12
N LEU A 640 -17.42 -25.46 -9.18
CA LEU A 640 -18.27 -26.37 -8.43
C LEU A 640 -18.09 -27.82 -8.90
N VAL A 641 -18.13 -28.06 -10.21
CA VAL A 641 -17.99 -29.43 -10.79
C VAL A 641 -16.63 -30.03 -10.49
N LEU A 642 -15.56 -29.23 -10.63
CA LEU A 642 -14.19 -29.70 -10.46
C LEU A 642 -13.73 -29.73 -8.99
N GLY A 643 -14.48 -29.13 -8.08
CA GLY A 643 -14.15 -29.07 -6.65
C GLY A 643 -15.04 -29.90 -5.74
N ALA A 644 -16.24 -30.29 -6.18
CA ALA A 644 -17.18 -30.98 -5.34
C ALA A 644 -16.82 -32.48 -5.20
N PRO A 645 -17.02 -33.09 -4.02
CA PRO A 645 -16.86 -34.51 -3.82
C PRO A 645 -17.83 -35.32 -4.69
N LEU A 646 -17.44 -36.54 -5.05
CA LEU A 646 -18.19 -37.47 -5.92
C LEU A 646 -19.66 -37.64 -5.46
N GLU A 647 -19.90 -37.83 -4.17
CA GLU A 647 -21.24 -38.07 -3.67
C GLU A 647 -22.17 -36.84 -3.80
N VAL A 648 -21.57 -35.63 -3.68
CA VAL A 648 -22.31 -34.37 -3.93
C VAL A 648 -22.65 -34.22 -5.40
N LEU A 649 -21.71 -34.50 -6.31
CA LEU A 649 -21.98 -34.47 -7.75
C LEU A 649 -23.05 -35.46 -8.16
N LYS A 650 -23.00 -36.69 -7.67
CA LYS A 650 -24.04 -37.71 -7.91
C LYS A 650 -25.42 -37.24 -7.45
N ARG A 651 -25.53 -36.67 -6.26
CA ARG A 651 -26.76 -36.15 -5.72
C ARG A 651 -27.35 -35.02 -6.54
N GLU A 652 -26.49 -34.08 -6.94
CA GLU A 652 -26.88 -32.86 -7.69
C GLU A 652 -26.91 -33.06 -9.20
N MET A 653 -26.57 -34.26 -9.73
CA MET A 653 -26.36 -34.52 -11.17
C MET A 653 -27.58 -34.15 -12.03
N ARG A 654 -28.79 -34.32 -11.51
CA ARG A 654 -30.02 -33.99 -12.23
C ARG A 654 -30.13 -32.48 -12.55
N GLY A 655 -29.83 -31.64 -11.55
CA GLY A 655 -29.81 -30.18 -11.71
C GLY A 655 -28.65 -29.74 -12.60
N LEU A 656 -27.47 -30.31 -12.39
CA LEU A 656 -26.29 -30.04 -13.19
C LEU A 656 -26.47 -30.40 -14.67
N SER A 657 -26.99 -31.58 -14.96
CA SER A 657 -27.31 -32.01 -16.35
C SER A 657 -28.30 -31.08 -17.04
N LEU A 658 -29.31 -30.59 -16.32
CA LEU A 658 -30.31 -29.66 -16.90
C LEU A 658 -29.62 -28.32 -17.28
N ILE A 659 -28.80 -27.75 -16.38
CA ILE A 659 -28.07 -26.50 -16.67
C ILE A 659 -27.16 -26.70 -17.90
N LEU A 660 -26.37 -27.79 -17.92
CA LEU A 660 -25.48 -28.08 -19.02
C LEU A 660 -26.24 -28.26 -20.36
N LYS A 661 -27.35 -28.96 -20.39
CA LYS A 661 -28.19 -29.13 -21.60
C LYS A 661 -28.67 -27.80 -22.14
N CYS A 662 -29.16 -26.93 -21.28
CA CYS A 662 -29.67 -25.62 -21.69
C CYS A 662 -28.51 -24.70 -22.16
N ALA A 663 -27.42 -24.65 -21.42
CA ALA A 663 -26.28 -23.77 -21.73
C ALA A 663 -25.44 -24.25 -22.93
N MET A 664 -25.44 -25.56 -23.22
CA MET A 664 -24.74 -26.16 -24.36
C MET A 664 -25.58 -26.38 -25.59
N HIS A 665 -26.86 -25.97 -25.59
CA HIS A 665 -27.73 -26.10 -26.76
C HIS A 665 -27.08 -25.47 -28.00
N ARG A 666 -27.28 -26.06 -29.16
CA ARG A 666 -26.63 -25.71 -30.44
C ARG A 666 -26.78 -24.24 -30.86
N ASP A 667 -27.85 -23.54 -30.38
CA ASP A 667 -28.11 -22.14 -30.69
C ASP A 667 -27.46 -21.17 -29.67
N ARG A 668 -26.84 -21.70 -28.65
CA ARG A 668 -26.09 -20.89 -27.66
C ARG A 668 -24.75 -20.43 -28.24
N GLU A 669 -24.21 -19.38 -27.66
CA GLU A 669 -22.97 -18.79 -28.11
C GLU A 669 -21.83 -19.82 -28.16
N PRO A 670 -21.02 -19.86 -29.24
CA PRO A 670 -19.95 -20.84 -29.41
C PRO A 670 -18.86 -20.78 -28.33
N MET A 671 -18.53 -19.59 -27.83
CA MET A 671 -17.49 -19.44 -26.76
C MET A 671 -17.97 -20.03 -25.43
N LEU A 672 -19.24 -19.84 -25.07
CA LEU A 672 -19.84 -20.48 -23.90
C LEU A 672 -19.77 -22.00 -23.98
N ARG A 673 -20.18 -22.55 -25.15
CA ARG A 673 -20.14 -24.00 -25.42
C ARG A 673 -18.72 -24.56 -25.34
N LEU A 674 -17.74 -23.83 -25.91
CA LEU A 674 -16.33 -24.19 -25.85
C LEU A 674 -15.83 -24.26 -24.40
N SER A 675 -16.16 -23.26 -23.58
CA SER A 675 -15.77 -23.21 -22.18
C SER A 675 -16.39 -24.35 -21.36
N LEU A 676 -17.66 -24.67 -21.58
CA LEU A 676 -18.34 -25.77 -20.91
C LEU A 676 -17.80 -27.16 -21.34
N LEU A 677 -17.44 -27.33 -22.64
CA LEU A 677 -16.79 -28.56 -23.11
C LEU A 677 -15.42 -28.77 -22.44
N ARG A 678 -14.63 -27.71 -22.26
CA ARG A 678 -13.36 -27.76 -21.54
C ARG A 678 -13.56 -28.14 -20.07
N THR A 679 -14.61 -27.60 -19.43
CA THR A 679 -14.95 -27.98 -18.05
C THR A 679 -15.33 -29.45 -17.96
N LEU A 680 -16.12 -29.99 -18.90
CA LEU A 680 -16.48 -31.39 -18.96
C LEU A 680 -15.26 -32.29 -19.22
N ASP A 681 -14.41 -31.91 -20.16
CA ASP A 681 -13.17 -32.63 -20.45
C ASP A 681 -12.27 -32.72 -19.21
N ALA A 682 -12.07 -31.60 -18.48
CA ALA A 682 -11.34 -31.58 -17.24
C ALA A 682 -11.98 -32.46 -16.14
N ALA A 683 -13.30 -32.47 -16.06
CA ALA A 683 -14.02 -33.35 -15.14
C ALA A 683 -13.86 -34.82 -15.52
N PHE A 684 -13.79 -35.13 -16.82
CA PHE A 684 -13.63 -36.51 -17.31
C PHE A 684 -12.20 -37.03 -17.24
N GLU A 685 -11.20 -36.12 -17.27
CA GLU A 685 -9.80 -36.47 -16.95
C GLU A 685 -9.63 -36.92 -15.50
N SER A 686 -10.40 -36.36 -14.57
CA SER A 686 -10.49 -36.86 -13.20
C SER A 686 -11.41 -38.05 -13.13
N ARG A 687 -10.83 -39.24 -12.91
CA ARG A 687 -11.63 -40.47 -12.80
C ARG A 687 -12.70 -40.39 -11.71
N GLU A 688 -12.43 -39.68 -10.63
CA GLU A 688 -13.37 -39.48 -9.53
C GLU A 688 -14.57 -38.63 -9.96
N HIS A 689 -14.34 -37.47 -10.56
CA HIS A 689 -15.41 -36.59 -11.04
C HIS A 689 -16.18 -37.19 -12.23
N GLY A 690 -15.43 -37.82 -13.15
CA GLY A 690 -16.01 -38.43 -14.33
C GLY A 690 -17.05 -39.52 -14.03
N VAL A 691 -16.85 -40.35 -13.00
CA VAL A 691 -17.79 -41.40 -12.56
C VAL A 691 -19.16 -40.83 -12.16
N ALA A 692 -19.23 -39.58 -11.66
CA ALA A 692 -20.50 -38.96 -11.36
C ALA A 692 -21.41 -38.81 -12.59
N PHE A 693 -20.83 -38.65 -13.78
CA PHE A 693 -21.55 -38.45 -15.05
C PHE A 693 -22.05 -39.75 -15.69
N GLN A 694 -21.62 -40.94 -15.22
CA GLN A 694 -22.05 -42.22 -15.81
C GLN A 694 -23.56 -42.37 -15.85
N GLY A 695 -24.30 -41.87 -14.84
CA GLY A 695 -25.76 -41.93 -14.79
C GLY A 695 -26.49 -41.08 -15.84
N VAL A 696 -25.79 -40.08 -16.43
CA VAL A 696 -26.31 -39.18 -17.47
C VAL A 696 -25.49 -39.24 -18.76
N ALA A 697 -24.64 -40.27 -18.91
CA ALA A 697 -23.70 -40.42 -20.03
C ALA A 697 -24.40 -40.31 -21.39
N ASN A 698 -25.58 -40.90 -21.53
CA ASN A 698 -26.39 -40.79 -22.77
C ASN A 698 -26.74 -39.34 -23.09
N GLU A 699 -27.18 -38.56 -22.08
CA GLU A 699 -27.51 -37.14 -22.29
C GLU A 699 -26.25 -36.30 -22.64
N VAL A 700 -25.12 -36.62 -22.02
CA VAL A 700 -23.85 -35.95 -22.31
C VAL A 700 -23.44 -36.21 -23.77
N VAL A 701 -23.48 -37.46 -24.22
CA VAL A 701 -23.07 -37.79 -25.57
C VAL A 701 -24.08 -37.20 -26.60
N GLU A 702 -25.38 -37.37 -26.39
CA GLU A 702 -26.37 -36.97 -27.40
C GLU A 702 -26.62 -35.46 -27.44
N ARG A 703 -26.77 -34.81 -26.28
CA ARG A 703 -27.23 -33.41 -26.18
C ARG A 703 -26.14 -32.38 -25.99
N MET A 704 -24.94 -32.82 -25.57
CA MET A 704 -23.84 -31.90 -25.34
C MET A 704 -22.72 -32.09 -26.36
N ILE A 705 -22.25 -33.33 -26.54
CA ILE A 705 -21.13 -33.62 -27.43
C ILE A 705 -21.62 -33.66 -28.90
N SER A 706 -22.61 -34.51 -29.22
CA SER A 706 -23.08 -34.65 -30.60
C SER A 706 -23.61 -33.34 -31.19
N GLU A 707 -24.40 -32.57 -30.45
CA GLU A 707 -24.85 -31.25 -30.89
C GLU A 707 -23.70 -30.25 -31.09
N SER A 708 -22.58 -30.45 -30.39
CA SER A 708 -21.37 -29.63 -30.53
C SER A 708 -20.48 -30.04 -31.71
N LEU A 709 -20.63 -31.23 -32.22
CA LEU A 709 -19.97 -31.72 -33.46
C LEU A 709 -20.67 -31.30 -34.76
N ILE A 710 -21.90 -30.78 -34.67
CA ILE A 710 -22.62 -30.30 -35.86
C ILE A 710 -21.80 -29.22 -36.55
N TRP A 711 -21.57 -29.42 -37.86
CA TRP A 711 -20.77 -28.52 -38.65
C TRP A 711 -21.41 -27.12 -38.73
N LYS A 712 -20.62 -26.11 -38.39
CA LYS A 712 -20.91 -24.68 -38.59
C LYS A 712 -19.64 -24.01 -39.08
N ALA A 713 -19.78 -23.00 -39.95
CA ALA A 713 -18.65 -22.26 -40.48
C ALA A 713 -17.98 -21.37 -39.42
N GLY A 714 -16.67 -21.16 -39.54
CA GLY A 714 -15.90 -20.22 -38.74
C GLY A 714 -14.92 -20.90 -37.72
N LYS A 715 -13.86 -20.18 -37.36
CA LYS A 715 -12.77 -20.68 -36.48
C LYS A 715 -13.28 -21.10 -35.10
N THR A 716 -14.17 -20.30 -34.49
CA THR A 716 -14.72 -20.62 -33.17
C THR A 716 -15.59 -21.89 -33.20
N ALA A 717 -16.39 -22.08 -34.27
CA ALA A 717 -17.18 -23.30 -34.44
C ALA A 717 -16.28 -24.52 -34.62
N ALA A 718 -15.18 -24.41 -35.35
CA ALA A 718 -14.17 -25.47 -35.47
C ALA A 718 -13.51 -25.80 -34.15
N ALA A 719 -13.20 -24.79 -33.31
CA ALA A 719 -12.67 -25.00 -31.95
C ALA A 719 -13.70 -25.73 -31.03
N VAL A 720 -14.99 -25.43 -31.17
CA VAL A 720 -16.06 -26.18 -30.45
C VAL A 720 -16.09 -27.63 -30.88
N ARG A 721 -16.01 -27.93 -32.19
CA ARG A 721 -15.94 -29.32 -32.69
C ARG A 721 -14.73 -30.07 -32.20
N TYR A 722 -13.56 -29.39 -32.19
CA TYR A 722 -12.35 -29.96 -31.63
C TYR A 722 -12.53 -30.31 -30.14
N ALA A 723 -12.99 -29.36 -29.32
CA ALA A 723 -13.21 -29.62 -27.90
C ALA A 723 -14.26 -30.73 -27.66
N ALA A 724 -15.31 -30.81 -28.49
CA ALA A 724 -16.32 -31.86 -28.38
C ALA A 724 -15.76 -33.26 -28.69
N ILE A 725 -14.94 -33.40 -29.72
CA ILE A 725 -14.32 -34.69 -30.06
C ILE A 725 -13.27 -35.11 -29.03
N VAL A 726 -12.48 -34.19 -28.50
CA VAL A 726 -11.51 -34.43 -27.41
C VAL A 726 -12.28 -34.89 -26.16
N CYS A 727 -13.34 -34.19 -25.78
CA CYS A 727 -14.18 -34.54 -24.63
C CYS A 727 -14.77 -35.95 -24.77
N LEU A 728 -15.24 -36.31 -25.96
CA LEU A 728 -15.68 -37.69 -26.25
C LEU A 728 -14.55 -38.69 -26.08
N GLY A 729 -13.39 -38.38 -26.62
CA GLY A 729 -12.18 -39.24 -26.52
C GLY A 729 -11.78 -39.47 -25.08
N THR A 730 -11.77 -38.42 -24.24
CA THR A 730 -11.49 -38.52 -22.80
C THR A 730 -12.52 -39.36 -22.06
N MET A 731 -13.82 -39.18 -22.39
CA MET A 731 -14.91 -39.99 -21.84
C MET A 731 -14.78 -41.47 -22.17
N LEU A 732 -14.43 -41.79 -23.42
CA LEU A 732 -14.19 -43.15 -23.88
C LEU A 732 -12.92 -43.75 -23.23
N ARG A 733 -11.81 -43.03 -23.19
CA ARG A 733 -10.55 -43.48 -22.61
C ARG A 733 -10.70 -43.85 -21.12
N ASN A 734 -11.45 -43.09 -20.36
CA ASN A 734 -11.65 -43.26 -18.90
C ASN A 734 -12.85 -44.18 -18.57
N ASP A 735 -13.49 -44.81 -19.55
CA ASP A 735 -14.64 -45.73 -19.37
C ASP A 735 -15.84 -45.08 -18.65
N LEU A 736 -16.13 -43.83 -18.99
CA LEU A 736 -17.19 -43.03 -18.37
C LEU A 736 -18.56 -43.19 -19.05
N CYS A 737 -18.61 -43.75 -20.25
CA CYS A 737 -19.85 -44.01 -20.98
C CYS A 737 -20.12 -45.51 -21.08
N PRO A 738 -21.23 -46.02 -20.48
CA PRO A 738 -21.60 -47.41 -20.62
C PRO A 738 -21.86 -47.79 -22.08
N LYS A 739 -21.45 -49.00 -22.46
CA LYS A 739 -21.62 -49.54 -23.84
C LYS A 739 -23.03 -49.41 -24.36
N ARG A 740 -24.04 -49.63 -23.53
CA ARG A 740 -25.45 -49.47 -23.86
C ARG A 740 -25.80 -48.04 -24.31
N ASP A 741 -25.28 -47.02 -23.63
CA ASP A 741 -25.56 -45.63 -23.88
C ASP A 741 -24.87 -45.11 -25.15
N LEU A 742 -23.63 -45.58 -25.43
CA LEU A 742 -22.98 -45.37 -26.72
C LEU A 742 -23.74 -45.97 -27.90
N LEU A 743 -24.20 -47.21 -27.73
CA LEU A 743 -25.03 -47.89 -28.78
C LEU A 743 -26.33 -47.13 -29.02
N THR A 744 -26.97 -46.59 -27.97
CA THR A 744 -28.17 -45.77 -28.10
C THR A 744 -27.89 -44.49 -28.92
N ALA A 745 -26.78 -43.80 -28.64
CA ALA A 745 -26.39 -42.61 -29.40
C ALA A 745 -26.07 -42.92 -30.88
N ILE A 746 -25.44 -44.07 -31.15
CA ILE A 746 -25.17 -44.57 -32.52
C ILE A 746 -26.47 -44.92 -33.23
N GLN A 747 -27.38 -45.67 -32.57
CA GLN A 747 -28.67 -46.09 -33.16
C GLN A 747 -29.60 -44.95 -33.49
N ARG A 748 -29.54 -43.85 -32.75
CA ARG A 748 -30.27 -42.60 -33.10
C ARG A 748 -29.75 -41.94 -34.39
N GLY A 749 -28.62 -42.35 -34.89
CA GLY A 749 -28.14 -42.01 -36.23
C GLY A 749 -27.36 -40.74 -36.37
N GLU A 750 -27.04 -40.02 -35.28
CA GLU A 750 -26.35 -38.72 -35.34
C GLU A 750 -24.85 -38.81 -35.07
N LEU A 751 -24.40 -39.66 -34.14
CA LEU A 751 -23.03 -39.68 -33.66
C LEU A 751 -22.01 -40.06 -34.75
N LEU A 752 -22.24 -41.14 -35.51
CA LEU A 752 -21.29 -41.60 -36.55
C LEU A 752 -21.15 -40.60 -37.71
N PRO A 753 -22.25 -39.99 -38.25
CA PRO A 753 -22.18 -38.91 -39.23
C PRO A 753 -21.35 -37.72 -38.77
N GLN A 754 -21.52 -37.31 -37.50
CA GLN A 754 -20.77 -36.18 -36.94
C GLN A 754 -19.31 -36.49 -36.70
N MET A 755 -18.96 -37.74 -36.35
CA MET A 755 -17.57 -38.17 -36.25
C MET A 755 -16.93 -38.23 -37.67
N GLY A 756 -17.69 -38.66 -38.69
CA GLY A 756 -17.25 -38.57 -40.09
C GLY A 756 -16.96 -37.15 -40.51
N ALA A 757 -17.83 -36.21 -40.19
CA ALA A 757 -17.62 -34.77 -40.43
C ALA A 757 -16.39 -34.24 -39.71
N ALA A 758 -16.07 -34.72 -38.49
CA ALA A 758 -14.89 -34.34 -37.75
C ALA A 758 -13.59 -34.90 -38.38
N LEU A 759 -13.67 -36.07 -39.02
CA LEU A 759 -12.58 -36.57 -39.84
C LEU A 759 -12.29 -35.72 -41.08
N GLU A 760 -13.28 -35.04 -41.62
CA GLU A 760 -13.19 -34.14 -42.78
C GLU A 760 -12.86 -32.69 -42.40
N GLU A 761 -12.53 -32.35 -41.13
CA GLU A 761 -12.25 -31.00 -40.69
C GLU A 761 -11.08 -30.36 -41.44
N ASP A 762 -11.34 -29.24 -42.10
CA ASP A 762 -10.33 -28.57 -42.94
C ASP A 762 -9.41 -27.65 -42.13
N PHE A 763 -9.92 -26.97 -41.12
CA PHE A 763 -9.19 -25.91 -40.39
C PHE A 763 -8.14 -26.48 -39.41
N TYR A 764 -8.49 -27.58 -38.69
CA TYR A 764 -7.63 -28.10 -37.64
C TYR A 764 -7.31 -29.59 -37.89
N ALA A 765 -6.04 -29.86 -38.20
CA ALA A 765 -5.55 -31.24 -38.31
C ALA A 765 -5.70 -32.01 -36.98
N ASP A 766 -5.58 -31.32 -35.87
CA ASP A 766 -5.74 -31.89 -34.52
C ASP A 766 -7.17 -32.42 -34.27
N THR A 767 -8.19 -31.80 -34.88
CA THR A 767 -9.56 -32.35 -34.85
C THR A 767 -9.64 -33.69 -35.57
N ARG A 768 -8.99 -33.81 -36.74
CA ARG A 768 -8.95 -35.06 -37.47
C ARG A 768 -8.20 -36.16 -36.70
N SER A 769 -7.08 -35.80 -36.07
CA SER A 769 -6.33 -36.71 -35.21
C SER A 769 -7.17 -37.13 -33.97
N ALA A 770 -7.79 -36.21 -33.28
CA ALA A 770 -8.67 -36.55 -32.16
C ALA A 770 -9.87 -37.42 -32.58
N ALA A 771 -10.44 -37.17 -33.77
CA ALA A 771 -11.52 -37.97 -34.34
C ALA A 771 -11.07 -39.41 -34.64
N CYS A 772 -9.85 -39.60 -35.19
CA CYS A 772 -9.27 -40.93 -35.36
C CYS A 772 -9.16 -41.67 -34.02
N HIS A 773 -8.62 -41.02 -32.98
CA HIS A 773 -8.48 -41.64 -31.66
C HIS A 773 -9.85 -42.01 -31.04
N ALA A 774 -10.80 -41.08 -31.07
CA ALA A 774 -12.12 -41.32 -30.52
C ALA A 774 -12.86 -42.42 -31.23
N LEU A 775 -12.77 -42.50 -32.61
CA LEU A 775 -13.39 -43.52 -33.41
C LEU A 775 -12.74 -44.90 -33.20
N ALA A 776 -11.43 -44.99 -33.06
CA ALA A 776 -10.74 -46.22 -32.70
C ALA A 776 -11.25 -46.78 -31.37
N MET A 777 -11.33 -45.93 -30.31
CA MET A 777 -11.86 -46.34 -29.01
C MET A 777 -13.33 -46.74 -29.09
N LEU A 778 -14.15 -46.05 -29.86
CA LEU A 778 -15.57 -46.37 -30.07
C LEU A 778 -15.71 -47.76 -30.76
N LEU A 779 -14.93 -48.00 -31.78
CA LEU A 779 -14.92 -49.29 -32.50
C LEU A 779 -14.46 -50.45 -31.60
N THR A 780 -13.43 -50.20 -30.81
CA THR A 780 -12.91 -51.21 -29.84
C THR A 780 -14.03 -51.56 -28.82
N ARG A 781 -14.83 -50.59 -28.39
CA ARG A 781 -15.88 -50.83 -27.36
C ARG A 781 -17.19 -51.36 -27.91
N CYS A 782 -17.62 -50.83 -29.04
CA CYS A 782 -18.96 -51.06 -29.58
C CYS A 782 -18.98 -51.66 -30.98
N GLY A 783 -17.88 -51.78 -31.64
CA GLY A 783 -17.79 -52.17 -33.04
C GLY A 783 -18.39 -53.55 -33.31
N ASP A 784 -18.34 -54.48 -32.35
CA ASP A 784 -18.98 -55.81 -32.39
C ASP A 784 -20.52 -55.72 -32.48
N ARG A 785 -21.13 -54.64 -32.08
CA ARG A 785 -22.57 -54.40 -32.06
C ARG A 785 -23.07 -53.45 -33.14
N LEU A 786 -22.16 -52.95 -33.99
CA LEU A 786 -22.56 -52.10 -35.12
C LEU A 786 -23.34 -52.92 -36.16
N THR A 787 -24.37 -52.32 -36.74
CA THR A 787 -25.06 -52.92 -37.90
C THR A 787 -24.22 -52.78 -39.15
N ASP A 788 -24.54 -53.54 -40.19
CA ASP A 788 -23.87 -53.40 -41.48
C ASP A 788 -24.08 -52.05 -42.14
N GLU A 789 -25.19 -51.39 -41.87
CA GLU A 789 -25.41 -50.02 -42.30
C GLU A 789 -24.45 -49.03 -41.62
N HIS A 790 -24.22 -49.18 -40.31
CA HIS A 790 -23.27 -48.35 -39.59
C HIS A 790 -21.82 -48.57 -40.11
N ARG A 791 -21.41 -49.82 -40.39
CA ARG A 791 -20.10 -50.16 -40.95
C ARG A 791 -19.94 -49.58 -42.36
N ARG A 792 -21.01 -49.65 -43.22
CA ARG A 792 -20.99 -49.03 -44.54
C ARG A 792 -20.90 -47.51 -44.52
N TYR A 793 -21.30 -46.90 -43.47
CA TYR A 793 -21.06 -45.48 -43.26
C TYR A 793 -19.60 -45.15 -42.86
N VAL A 794 -19.02 -45.93 -41.95
CA VAL A 794 -17.68 -45.65 -41.37
C VAL A 794 -16.53 -45.85 -42.35
N TYR A 795 -16.48 -46.97 -43.09
CA TYR A 795 -15.28 -47.32 -43.88
C TYR A 795 -14.99 -46.34 -45.04
N PRO A 796 -15.93 -45.71 -45.72
CA PRO A 796 -15.62 -44.74 -46.77
C PRO A 796 -14.96 -43.50 -46.22
N GLU A 797 -15.36 -43.06 -45.03
CA GLU A 797 -14.76 -41.89 -44.36
C GLU A 797 -13.29 -42.19 -43.92
N LEU A 798 -13.03 -43.43 -43.54
CA LEU A 798 -11.65 -43.83 -43.23
C LEU A 798 -10.77 -43.86 -44.50
N LEU A 799 -11.27 -44.37 -45.60
CA LEU A 799 -10.58 -44.35 -46.87
C LEU A 799 -10.23 -42.95 -47.35
N LYS A 800 -11.16 -42.01 -47.28
CA LYS A 800 -10.87 -40.58 -47.52
C LYS A 800 -9.78 -40.06 -46.64
N ARG A 801 -9.71 -40.47 -45.40
CA ARG A 801 -8.74 -39.99 -44.42
C ARG A 801 -7.35 -40.60 -44.59
N MET A 802 -7.24 -41.72 -45.26
CA MET A 802 -5.94 -42.30 -45.65
C MET A 802 -5.17 -41.41 -46.63
N ASP A 803 -5.86 -40.49 -47.36
CA ASP A 803 -5.24 -39.48 -48.23
C ASP A 803 -4.91 -38.18 -47.49
N ASP A 804 -4.87 -38.14 -46.14
CA ASP A 804 -4.49 -36.95 -45.40
C ASP A 804 -3.10 -36.46 -45.72
N SER A 805 -2.94 -35.12 -45.75
CA SER A 805 -1.65 -34.47 -46.01
C SER A 805 -0.61 -34.74 -44.93
N ARG A 806 -1.04 -35.10 -43.69
CA ARG A 806 -0.17 -35.39 -42.54
C ARG A 806 0.01 -36.89 -42.36
N ASP A 807 1.27 -37.31 -42.31
CA ASP A 807 1.65 -38.73 -42.12
C ASP A 807 1.08 -39.30 -40.82
N GLU A 808 1.10 -38.50 -39.70
CA GLU A 808 0.61 -38.90 -38.40
C GLU A 808 -0.88 -39.28 -38.45
N ILE A 809 -1.68 -38.52 -39.20
CA ILE A 809 -3.11 -38.76 -39.33
C ILE A 809 -3.35 -40.04 -40.19
N ARG A 810 -2.56 -40.28 -41.27
CA ARG A 810 -2.65 -41.52 -42.03
C ARG A 810 -2.32 -42.75 -41.17
N ILE A 811 -1.27 -42.65 -40.32
CA ILE A 811 -0.89 -43.72 -39.38
C ILE A 811 -2.02 -43.97 -38.36
N GLN A 812 -2.60 -42.90 -37.76
CA GLN A 812 -3.69 -43.02 -36.83
C GLN A 812 -4.94 -43.61 -37.49
N CYS A 813 -5.26 -43.17 -38.70
CA CYS A 813 -6.38 -43.72 -39.50
C CYS A 813 -6.19 -45.22 -39.82
N ALA A 814 -4.98 -45.65 -40.14
CA ALA A 814 -4.67 -47.06 -40.25
C ALA A 814 -4.95 -47.86 -38.97
N GLY A 815 -4.68 -47.25 -37.80
CA GLY A 815 -5.05 -47.82 -36.51
C GLY A 815 -6.57 -47.91 -36.30
N VAL A 816 -7.33 -46.92 -36.81
CA VAL A 816 -8.80 -47.02 -36.81
C VAL A 816 -9.33 -48.12 -37.70
N VAL A 817 -8.75 -48.32 -38.90
CA VAL A 817 -9.07 -49.43 -39.79
C VAL A 817 -8.72 -50.79 -39.16
N ALA A 818 -7.64 -50.89 -38.43
CA ALA A 818 -7.27 -52.05 -37.64
C ALA A 818 -8.39 -52.41 -36.62
N ALA A 819 -8.82 -51.38 -35.81
CA ALA A 819 -9.93 -51.55 -34.88
C ALA A 819 -11.26 -51.91 -35.54
N PHE A 820 -11.49 -51.37 -36.73
CA PHE A 820 -12.66 -51.74 -37.54
C PHE A 820 -12.62 -53.25 -37.93
N PHE A 821 -11.53 -53.74 -38.44
CA PHE A 821 -11.33 -55.15 -38.78
C PHE A 821 -11.39 -56.07 -37.57
N GLU A 822 -10.81 -55.65 -36.43
CA GLU A 822 -10.87 -56.42 -35.22
C GLU A 822 -12.31 -56.58 -34.68
N ALA A 823 -13.10 -55.50 -34.74
CA ALA A 823 -14.49 -55.52 -34.31
C ALA A 823 -15.48 -56.10 -35.34
N MET A 824 -15.08 -56.33 -36.60
CA MET A 824 -15.91 -56.81 -37.68
C MET A 824 -16.35 -58.27 -37.42
N PRO A 825 -17.61 -58.63 -37.59
CA PRO A 825 -18.04 -60.03 -37.49
C PRO A 825 -17.56 -60.88 -38.67
N PHE A 826 -17.44 -62.16 -38.43
CA PHE A 826 -16.97 -63.13 -39.44
C PHE A 826 -17.90 -63.24 -40.65
N ASP A 827 -19.18 -63.01 -40.47
CA ASP A 827 -20.22 -63.07 -41.51
C ASP A 827 -20.45 -61.73 -42.24
N TYR A 828 -19.65 -60.69 -41.96
CA TYR A 828 -19.76 -59.40 -42.62
C TYR A 828 -19.57 -59.54 -44.14
N ASP A 829 -20.30 -58.77 -44.93
CA ASP A 829 -20.34 -58.84 -46.39
C ASP A 829 -18.96 -58.70 -47.05
N GLU A 830 -18.52 -59.69 -47.78
CA GLU A 830 -17.22 -59.74 -48.43
C GLU A 830 -17.03 -58.65 -49.51
N THR A 831 -18.11 -58.21 -50.15
CA THR A 831 -18.05 -57.15 -51.16
C THR A 831 -17.60 -55.85 -50.52
N ASN A 832 -18.15 -55.50 -49.35
CA ASN A 832 -17.78 -54.32 -48.59
C ASN A 832 -16.33 -54.40 -48.05
N VAL A 833 -15.94 -55.56 -47.57
CA VAL A 833 -14.55 -55.83 -47.14
C VAL A 833 -13.59 -55.69 -48.35
N GLY A 834 -13.92 -56.21 -49.50
CA GLY A 834 -13.12 -56.08 -50.71
C GLY A 834 -12.98 -54.62 -51.16
N TYR A 835 -14.03 -53.81 -51.08
CA TYR A 835 -13.91 -52.39 -51.35
C TYR A 835 -12.98 -51.65 -50.38
N LEU A 836 -13.11 -51.93 -49.07
CA LEU A 836 -12.24 -51.35 -48.05
C LEU A 836 -10.81 -51.77 -48.27
N LEU A 837 -10.52 -53.04 -48.43
CA LEU A 837 -9.16 -53.58 -48.69
C LEU A 837 -8.56 -53.00 -49.96
N LYS A 838 -9.30 -52.94 -51.07
CA LYS A 838 -8.82 -52.39 -52.35
C LYS A 838 -8.38 -50.93 -52.19
N GLY A 839 -9.16 -50.08 -51.53
CA GLY A 839 -8.79 -48.68 -51.29
C GLY A 839 -7.65 -48.54 -50.28
N PHE A 840 -7.64 -49.37 -49.23
CA PHE A 840 -6.66 -49.28 -48.12
C PHE A 840 -5.27 -49.84 -48.51
N MET A 841 -5.20 -50.90 -49.31
CA MET A 841 -3.94 -51.49 -49.73
C MET A 841 -3.11 -50.59 -50.65
N VAL A 842 -3.70 -49.58 -51.30
CA VAL A 842 -2.93 -48.59 -52.06
C VAL A 842 -1.88 -47.91 -51.22
N HIS A 843 -2.14 -47.69 -49.92
CA HIS A 843 -1.27 -47.07 -48.95
C HIS A 843 -0.14 -48.00 -48.39
N MET A 844 -0.10 -49.29 -48.79
CA MET A 844 1.09 -50.15 -48.59
C MET A 844 2.27 -49.67 -49.45
N ASP A 845 2.01 -48.81 -50.46
CA ASP A 845 3.08 -48.16 -51.26
C ASP A 845 3.21 -46.66 -50.95
N ASP A 846 2.77 -46.20 -49.77
CA ASP A 846 2.91 -44.84 -49.31
C ASP A 846 4.41 -44.40 -49.27
N PRO A 847 4.72 -43.15 -49.55
CA PRO A 847 6.08 -42.62 -49.43
C PRO A 847 6.68 -42.79 -48.00
N ASN A 848 5.83 -42.75 -46.99
CA ASN A 848 6.24 -42.91 -45.58
C ASN A 848 6.14 -44.38 -45.14
N ARG A 849 7.29 -44.97 -44.78
CA ARG A 849 7.42 -46.34 -44.32
C ARG A 849 6.59 -46.67 -43.09
N ALA A 850 6.39 -45.68 -42.16
CA ALA A 850 5.56 -45.91 -40.98
C ALA A 850 4.06 -46.05 -41.33
N VAL A 851 3.61 -45.37 -42.40
CA VAL A 851 2.24 -45.54 -42.93
C VAL A 851 2.11 -46.93 -43.55
N GLN A 852 3.11 -47.38 -44.36
CA GLN A 852 3.13 -48.72 -44.96
C GLN A 852 3.03 -49.79 -43.86
N GLU A 853 3.81 -49.68 -42.78
CA GLU A 853 3.81 -50.59 -41.62
C GLU A 853 2.45 -50.65 -40.94
N ALA A 854 1.86 -49.47 -40.62
CA ALA A 854 0.54 -49.39 -39.99
C ALA A 854 -0.58 -49.99 -40.84
N VAL A 855 -0.55 -49.74 -42.13
CA VAL A 855 -1.51 -50.32 -43.11
C VAL A 855 -1.33 -51.84 -43.19
N CYS A 856 -0.08 -52.33 -43.29
CA CYS A 856 0.20 -53.77 -43.32
C CYS A 856 -0.35 -54.45 -42.04
N SER A 857 -0.07 -53.87 -40.87
CA SER A 857 -0.53 -54.45 -39.62
C SER A 857 -2.08 -54.50 -39.50
N ALA A 858 -2.81 -53.52 -40.03
CA ALA A 858 -4.25 -53.55 -40.11
C ALA A 858 -4.78 -54.63 -41.07
N VAL A 859 -4.12 -54.84 -42.20
CA VAL A 859 -4.47 -55.90 -43.12
C VAL A 859 -4.17 -57.27 -42.56
N GLU A 860 -3.12 -57.46 -41.79
CA GLU A 860 -2.82 -58.72 -41.05
C GLU A 860 -3.98 -59.07 -40.09
N ILE A 861 -4.59 -58.08 -39.39
CA ILE A 861 -5.81 -58.26 -38.57
C ILE A 861 -6.97 -58.68 -39.41
N ALA A 862 -7.20 -58.04 -40.58
CA ALA A 862 -8.26 -58.40 -41.50
C ALA A 862 -8.12 -59.84 -42.02
N ALA A 863 -6.89 -60.29 -42.21
CA ALA A 863 -6.57 -61.64 -42.71
C ALA A 863 -7.11 -62.77 -41.78
N VAL A 864 -7.12 -62.52 -40.47
CA VAL A 864 -7.68 -63.45 -39.47
C VAL A 864 -9.17 -63.72 -39.72
N LYS A 865 -9.95 -62.74 -40.16
CA LYS A 865 -11.39 -62.85 -40.32
C LYS A 865 -11.85 -63.08 -41.74
N LYS A 866 -11.11 -62.63 -42.72
CA LYS A 866 -11.42 -62.66 -44.17
C LYS A 866 -10.18 -62.98 -44.99
N PRO A 867 -9.59 -64.21 -44.83
CA PRO A 867 -8.32 -64.55 -45.50
C PRO A 867 -8.46 -64.56 -47.03
N ASP A 868 -9.59 -64.97 -47.59
CA ASP A 868 -9.80 -65.06 -49.05
C ASP A 868 -9.88 -63.65 -49.66
N ALA A 869 -10.60 -62.74 -49.03
CA ALA A 869 -10.72 -61.33 -49.47
C ALA A 869 -9.34 -60.62 -49.41
N VAL A 870 -8.53 -60.90 -48.40
CA VAL A 870 -7.17 -60.38 -48.33
C VAL A 870 -6.31 -60.91 -49.42
N ARG A 871 -6.29 -62.26 -49.68
CA ARG A 871 -5.49 -62.90 -50.78
C ARG A 871 -5.90 -62.35 -52.13
N GLU A 872 -7.22 -62.16 -52.38
CA GLU A 872 -7.66 -61.61 -53.65
C GLU A 872 -7.21 -60.17 -53.83
N SER A 873 -7.29 -59.36 -52.77
CA SER A 873 -6.84 -57.95 -52.80
C SER A 873 -5.32 -57.85 -52.97
N VAL A 874 -4.57 -58.67 -52.30
CA VAL A 874 -3.09 -58.76 -52.48
C VAL A 874 -2.71 -59.14 -53.92
N ARG A 875 -3.38 -60.08 -54.50
CA ARG A 875 -3.15 -60.50 -55.90
C ARG A 875 -3.46 -59.31 -56.83
N ALA A 876 -4.55 -58.63 -56.65
CA ALA A 876 -4.94 -57.48 -57.45
C ALA A 876 -3.99 -56.26 -57.31
N ALA A 877 -3.39 -56.07 -56.13
CA ALA A 877 -2.46 -54.94 -55.86
C ALA A 877 -1.03 -55.21 -56.34
N ARG A 878 -0.63 -56.50 -56.57
CA ARG A 878 0.78 -56.88 -56.74
C ARG A 878 1.47 -56.20 -57.93
N ASP A 879 0.81 -55.99 -59.00
CA ASP A 879 1.36 -55.38 -60.23
C ASP A 879 1.44 -53.86 -60.15
N ALA A 880 0.69 -53.25 -59.20
CA ALA A 880 0.63 -51.82 -58.99
C ALA A 880 1.61 -51.28 -57.97
N HIS A 881 2.21 -52.09 -57.11
CA HIS A 881 3.08 -51.68 -56.01
C HIS A 881 4.57 -51.79 -56.41
N ARG A 882 5.37 -50.78 -55.93
CA ARG A 882 6.80 -50.69 -56.18
C ARG A 882 7.62 -51.75 -55.48
N GLY A 883 7.16 -52.30 -54.37
CA GLY A 883 7.82 -53.35 -53.60
C GLY A 883 6.88 -54.40 -53.03
N PRO A 884 7.25 -55.73 -53.06
CA PRO A 884 6.37 -56.83 -52.64
C PRO A 884 6.33 -57.03 -51.10
N THR A 885 7.23 -56.42 -50.30
CA THR A 885 7.54 -56.81 -48.91
C THR A 885 6.30 -56.82 -48.04
N TYR A 886 5.49 -55.77 -48.02
CA TYR A 886 4.24 -55.66 -47.22
C TYR A 886 3.10 -56.51 -47.75
N LEU A 887 3.01 -56.61 -49.09
CA LEU A 887 2.05 -57.53 -49.73
C LEU A 887 2.35 -59.00 -49.45
N ASP A 888 3.62 -59.38 -49.40
CA ASP A 888 4.05 -60.74 -49.03
C ASP A 888 3.76 -61.06 -47.58
N ARG A 889 3.91 -60.08 -46.66
CA ARG A 889 3.47 -60.21 -45.26
C ARG A 889 1.97 -60.39 -45.10
N ALA A 890 1.20 -59.58 -45.76
CA ALA A 890 -0.26 -59.70 -45.76
C ALA A 890 -0.76 -61.04 -46.33
N ASP A 891 -0.13 -61.54 -47.44
CA ASP A 891 -0.39 -62.87 -48.05
C ASP A 891 -0.03 -64.03 -47.12
N ALA A 892 1.12 -63.92 -46.45
CA ALA A 892 1.58 -64.89 -45.46
C ALA A 892 0.58 -64.95 -44.24
N ALA A 893 0.14 -63.80 -43.72
CA ALA A 893 -0.87 -63.75 -42.69
C ALA A 893 -2.20 -64.39 -43.09
N ALA A 894 -2.66 -64.17 -44.35
CA ALA A 894 -3.89 -64.76 -44.86
C ALA A 894 -3.74 -66.29 -45.24
N ARG A 895 -2.53 -66.84 -45.35
CA ARG A 895 -2.30 -68.28 -45.50
C ARG A 895 -2.20 -69.01 -44.20
N GLY A 896 -1.80 -68.29 -43.14
CA GLY A 896 -1.67 -68.79 -41.77
C GLY A 896 -2.97 -68.74 -40.92
N ALA A 897 -3.97 -67.95 -41.38
CA ALA A 897 -5.29 -67.87 -40.75
C ALA A 897 -6.24 -68.95 -41.38
#